data_2a6d03352709f8ac2b84ab9fcae3e1b7
#
_entry.id   2a6d03352709f8ac2b84ab9fcae3e1b7
#
_cell.length_a   1.000
_cell.length_b   1.000
_cell.length_c   1.000
_cell.angle_alpha   90.00
_cell.angle_beta   90.00
_cell.angle_gamma   90.00
#
_symmetry.space_group_name_H-M   'P 1'
#
loop_
_entity.id
_entity.type
_entity.pdbx_description
1 polymer ?
#
loop_
_entity_poly.entity_id
_entity_poly.type
_entity_poly.pdbx_seq_one_letter_code
_entity_poly.pdbx_strand_id
1 'polypeptide(L)'
;VATNDGHYIKKENAKVQKVLICIQTNHTIDEDTGLEFGTDDFYLKSEDEMRELFEDYPDAVDNTSVIADMCNVEFEFYKTKLPHFDVPDNMDHFEYFRNECYKGLRRNYGIAPEQKYIDRLEYELSVINKMGYVDYFLIVADFISYAKRHGIPVGPGRGSGAGSIAAYCMGITGIDPIKYNLLFERFLNPERVSMPDIDVDFCYERREEVIDYVIRKYGSDHVAQIVTFGTLAARASIRDVGRALGIPYNTVDTVSKMIPRELGMTIEKALTKNQELKALYDKDAKIRELVDTAKSVEGMPRHTSTHAAGVVITDKPVDRYVPLARNDESVVTQYTMTTIEELGLLKMDFLGLRTLTVISDTVKSVRENNIPDFDIEKISLDDKATYDMLSAGYTYGVFQCESAGIRNVITRLKPQNIEDIIAVISLYRPGPMDSIDMYIKNRHNPKSIRYKTPQLKNILDVTYGCMVFQGQVMQIFRELAGYSFGRADVVRRAMSKKKHKVMEQEREYFVNGLKNSDGTYACDGCVRRGIPAEVANSIFDDMSSFASYAFNKSHSAAYAVIAYRTAYLKCHFPAQFTAALLTSVIDDSTKIALYIDDLARLKINVLSPSVNESFRAFTSDGKSVRFGLLAIKNLGYNFIDTIDKERNSNGKYKSLYDFCKRTYGKDFNKRAVEGLIKSGALDGLGLNRREMLTNLPLIVENIERDKRNNVDGQLGLFDLSGVTSGGNEPQCKHCDEFPALELLSMEKEMTGLYLTGHPMVQYETLSKKLHSDSVLEMVNTEENVSGKYTDNSPVRVLGIITSIKKKVTKSDSTMAFFGFEDVHAAIEVIVFPKLLLKYSELLNVGSVVLLCGRLSLREDEEPKIVMDSVSLPPDENSIVTADTASPNSDKPKKSVRKGLFVRF
;
A
#
# COMPACT_ATOMS: atom_id res chain seq x y z
N VAL A 1 -47.66 -19.53 -17.67
CA VAL A 1 -46.51 -20.03 -16.89
C VAL A 1 -46.62 -19.52 -15.46
N ALA A 2 -46.51 -20.43 -14.48
CA ALA A 2 -46.44 -20.08 -13.07
C ALA A 2 -45.03 -19.60 -12.73
N THR A 3 -44.91 -18.51 -12.01
CA THR A 3 -43.65 -17.97 -11.52
C THR A 3 -43.62 -17.91 -9.99
N ASN A 4 -42.48 -18.16 -9.40
CA ASN A 4 -42.37 -18.34 -7.96
C ASN A 4 -42.20 -17.00 -7.20
N ASP A 5 -41.74 -15.94 -7.86
CA ASP A 5 -41.41 -14.64 -7.25
C ASP A 5 -40.54 -14.78 -5.97
N GLY A 6 -39.52 -15.65 -6.08
CA GLY A 6 -38.65 -15.97 -4.94
C GLY A 6 -37.63 -14.87 -4.63
N HIS A 7 -37.75 -14.25 -3.46
CA HIS A 7 -36.83 -13.27 -2.93
C HIS A 7 -35.84 -13.86 -1.92
N TYR A 8 -36.13 -15.01 -1.35
CA TYR A 8 -35.28 -15.77 -0.45
C TYR A 8 -35.56 -17.29 -0.59
N ILE A 9 -34.66 -18.13 -0.07
CA ILE A 9 -34.69 -19.55 -0.32
C ILE A 9 -35.75 -20.28 0.52
N LYS A 10 -35.84 -19.97 1.83
CA LYS A 10 -36.74 -20.63 2.77
C LYS A 10 -37.62 -19.61 3.45
N LYS A 11 -38.82 -20.05 3.91
CA LYS A 11 -39.81 -19.18 4.57
C LYS A 11 -39.23 -18.46 5.79
N GLU A 12 -38.40 -19.15 6.60
CA GLU A 12 -37.72 -18.55 7.75
C GLU A 12 -36.71 -17.44 7.41
N ASN A 13 -36.31 -17.31 6.14
CA ASN A 13 -35.41 -16.25 5.71
C ASN A 13 -36.09 -14.90 5.50
N ALA A 14 -37.43 -14.81 5.63
CA ALA A 14 -38.18 -13.56 5.50
C ALA A 14 -37.62 -12.44 6.40
N LYS A 15 -37.29 -12.77 7.66
CA LYS A 15 -36.66 -11.82 8.59
C LYS A 15 -35.29 -11.35 8.11
N VAL A 16 -34.49 -12.23 7.53
CA VAL A 16 -33.17 -11.90 6.96
C VAL A 16 -33.32 -10.96 5.78
N GLN A 17 -34.31 -11.20 4.92
CA GLN A 17 -34.63 -10.31 3.80
C GLN A 17 -35.03 -8.92 4.27
N LYS A 18 -35.88 -8.80 5.32
CA LYS A 18 -36.22 -7.49 5.92
C LYS A 18 -34.97 -6.76 6.43
N VAL A 19 -34.05 -7.46 7.09
CA VAL A 19 -32.77 -6.89 7.54
C VAL A 19 -31.90 -6.43 6.36
N LEU A 20 -31.83 -7.20 5.26
CA LEU A 20 -31.09 -6.80 4.05
C LEU A 20 -31.69 -5.54 3.42
N ILE A 21 -33.02 -5.41 3.36
CA ILE A 21 -33.69 -4.18 2.89
C ILE A 21 -33.30 -2.99 3.79
N CYS A 22 -33.36 -3.15 5.13
CA CYS A 22 -32.93 -2.11 6.06
C CYS A 22 -31.44 -1.73 5.89
N ILE A 23 -30.57 -2.70 5.60
CA ILE A 23 -29.15 -2.42 5.30
C ILE A 23 -29.02 -1.59 4.03
N GLN A 24 -29.79 -1.90 2.99
CA GLN A 24 -29.72 -1.22 1.70
C GLN A 24 -30.29 0.21 1.76
N THR A 25 -31.45 0.37 2.41
CA THR A 25 -32.17 1.63 2.50
C THR A 25 -31.68 2.53 3.64
N ASN A 26 -30.73 2.05 4.46
CA ASN A 26 -30.18 2.72 5.64
C ASN A 26 -31.22 3.00 6.74
N HIS A 27 -32.22 2.13 6.90
CA HIS A 27 -33.25 2.18 7.96
C HIS A 27 -32.99 1.13 9.04
N THR A 28 -33.74 1.21 10.12
CA THR A 28 -33.87 0.18 11.16
C THR A 28 -35.10 -0.68 10.89
N ILE A 29 -35.18 -1.86 11.54
CA ILE A 29 -36.25 -2.82 11.33
C ILE A 29 -37.61 -2.29 11.78
N ASP A 30 -37.66 -1.29 12.68
CA ASP A 30 -38.84 -0.64 13.22
C ASP A 30 -39.31 0.56 12.39
N GLU A 31 -38.52 0.99 11.40
CA GLU A 31 -38.85 2.08 10.49
C GLU A 31 -39.50 1.55 9.22
N ASP A 32 -40.44 2.30 8.66
CA ASP A 32 -41.01 1.99 7.34
C ASP A 32 -39.97 2.27 6.22
N THR A 33 -39.61 1.24 5.51
CA THR A 33 -38.66 1.32 4.38
C THR A 33 -39.32 1.66 3.04
N GLY A 34 -40.63 1.67 2.98
CA GLY A 34 -41.42 1.77 1.74
C GLY A 34 -41.27 0.55 0.80
N LEU A 35 -40.59 -0.50 1.26
CA LEU A 35 -40.34 -1.74 0.52
C LEU A 35 -40.69 -2.97 1.39
N GLU A 36 -41.88 -2.94 2.01
CA GLU A 36 -42.30 -4.05 2.87
C GLU A 36 -43.07 -5.11 2.09
N PHE A 37 -42.71 -6.37 2.31
CA PHE A 37 -43.52 -7.51 1.85
C PHE A 37 -44.68 -7.74 2.82
N GLY A 38 -45.87 -7.85 2.28
CA GLY A 38 -47.06 -8.07 3.09
C GLY A 38 -47.18 -9.46 3.71
N THR A 39 -46.39 -10.41 3.24
CA THR A 39 -46.39 -11.83 3.71
C THR A 39 -44.98 -12.39 3.69
N ASP A 40 -44.79 -13.57 4.32
CA ASP A 40 -43.50 -14.33 4.30
C ASP A 40 -43.45 -15.37 3.17
N ASP A 41 -44.29 -15.23 2.14
CA ASP A 41 -44.51 -16.25 1.11
C ASP A 41 -43.64 -16.05 -0.15
N PHE A 42 -42.62 -15.16 -0.09
CA PHE A 42 -41.66 -14.91 -1.17
C PHE A 42 -40.46 -15.85 -1.11
N TYR A 43 -40.63 -17.07 -0.60
CA TYR A 43 -39.58 -18.08 -0.61
C TYR A 43 -39.68 -18.95 -1.86
N LEU A 44 -38.62 -19.71 -2.15
CA LEU A 44 -38.59 -20.66 -3.26
C LEU A 44 -39.44 -21.87 -2.94
N LYS A 45 -40.66 -21.89 -3.43
CA LYS A 45 -41.65 -22.95 -3.22
C LYS A 45 -41.28 -24.18 -4.05
N SER A 46 -41.64 -25.35 -3.50
CA SER A 46 -41.53 -26.62 -4.21
C SER A 46 -42.59 -26.74 -5.32
N GLU A 47 -42.42 -27.74 -6.18
CA GLU A 47 -43.41 -28.03 -7.23
C GLU A 47 -44.79 -28.32 -6.65
N ASP A 48 -44.87 -29.10 -5.55
CA ASP A 48 -46.12 -29.44 -4.89
C ASP A 48 -46.82 -28.19 -4.35
N GLU A 49 -46.11 -27.30 -3.67
CA GLU A 49 -46.65 -26.03 -3.20
C GLU A 49 -47.12 -25.12 -4.34
N MET A 50 -46.38 -25.09 -5.46
CA MET A 50 -46.78 -24.33 -6.63
C MET A 50 -48.02 -24.92 -7.31
N ARG A 51 -48.18 -26.26 -7.36
CA ARG A 51 -49.38 -26.93 -7.89
C ARG A 51 -50.63 -26.64 -7.04
N GLU A 52 -50.46 -26.60 -5.72
CA GLU A 52 -51.55 -26.20 -4.82
C GLU A 52 -51.99 -24.74 -5.04
N LEU A 53 -51.04 -23.83 -5.16
CA LEU A 53 -51.29 -22.40 -5.41
C LEU A 53 -51.95 -22.13 -6.76
N PHE A 54 -51.65 -22.94 -7.77
CA PHE A 54 -52.16 -22.82 -9.12
C PHE A 54 -53.12 -23.95 -9.50
N GLU A 55 -53.90 -24.46 -8.52
CA GLU A 55 -54.88 -25.56 -8.69
C GLU A 55 -55.86 -25.27 -9.85
N ASP A 56 -56.32 -24.03 -9.99
CA ASP A 56 -57.21 -23.58 -11.07
C ASP A 56 -56.49 -23.46 -12.44
N TYR A 57 -55.14 -23.51 -12.46
CA TYR A 57 -54.36 -23.32 -13.69
C TYR A 57 -53.18 -24.33 -13.77
N PRO A 58 -53.44 -25.66 -13.79
CA PRO A 58 -52.40 -26.69 -13.74
C PRO A 58 -51.41 -26.59 -14.93
N ASP A 59 -51.95 -26.24 -16.11
CA ASP A 59 -51.11 -26.05 -17.30
C ASP A 59 -50.06 -24.95 -17.13
N ALA A 60 -50.26 -24.00 -16.23
CA ALA A 60 -49.31 -22.93 -15.98
C ALA A 60 -48.04 -23.45 -15.28
N VAL A 61 -48.17 -24.48 -14.45
CA VAL A 61 -47.02 -25.18 -13.81
C VAL A 61 -46.35 -26.11 -14.81
N ASP A 62 -47.13 -26.92 -15.55
CA ASP A 62 -46.60 -27.88 -16.54
C ASP A 62 -45.81 -27.17 -17.67
N ASN A 63 -46.29 -26.00 -18.09
CA ASN A 63 -45.59 -25.18 -19.08
C ASN A 63 -44.18 -24.74 -18.66
N THR A 64 -43.84 -24.75 -17.37
CA THR A 64 -42.46 -24.47 -16.92
C THR A 64 -41.52 -25.55 -17.40
N SER A 65 -41.91 -26.83 -17.31
CA SER A 65 -41.15 -27.97 -17.85
C SER A 65 -41.06 -27.94 -19.37
N VAL A 66 -42.17 -27.59 -20.05
CA VAL A 66 -42.18 -27.45 -21.53
C VAL A 66 -41.18 -26.39 -21.97
N ILE A 67 -41.10 -25.24 -21.26
CA ILE A 67 -40.13 -24.18 -21.56
C ILE A 67 -38.71 -24.66 -21.27
N ALA A 68 -38.50 -25.37 -20.17
CA ALA A 68 -37.18 -25.92 -19.84
C ALA A 68 -36.67 -26.87 -20.92
N ASP A 69 -37.56 -27.74 -21.46
CA ASP A 69 -37.23 -28.67 -22.56
C ASP A 69 -36.96 -27.99 -23.90
N MET A 70 -37.50 -26.78 -24.09
CA MET A 70 -37.20 -25.95 -25.27
C MET A 70 -35.85 -25.24 -25.16
N CYS A 71 -35.29 -25.14 -23.98
CA CYS A 71 -34.03 -24.46 -23.72
C CYS A 71 -32.85 -25.44 -23.85
N ASN A 72 -31.91 -25.16 -24.75
CA ASN A 72 -30.67 -25.92 -24.90
C ASN A 72 -29.49 -24.93 -24.92
N VAL A 73 -28.85 -24.75 -23.78
CA VAL A 73 -27.75 -23.81 -23.62
C VAL A 73 -26.52 -24.56 -23.11
N GLU A 74 -25.44 -24.48 -23.86
CA GLU A 74 -24.14 -25.05 -23.49
C GLU A 74 -23.11 -23.95 -23.31
N PHE A 75 -22.30 -24.05 -22.25
CA PHE A 75 -21.17 -23.17 -22.01
C PHE A 75 -19.86 -23.90 -22.31
N GLU A 76 -19.02 -23.30 -23.13
CA GLU A 76 -17.65 -23.78 -23.34
C GLU A 76 -16.74 -23.22 -22.25
N PHE A 77 -16.37 -24.07 -21.29
CA PHE A 77 -15.42 -23.71 -20.24
C PHE A 77 -13.98 -24.04 -20.63
N TYR A 78 -13.04 -23.25 -20.10
CA TYR A 78 -11.59 -23.45 -20.21
C TYR A 78 -11.05 -23.45 -21.65
N LYS A 79 -11.83 -22.97 -22.61
CA LYS A 79 -11.39 -22.77 -23.98
C LYS A 79 -10.98 -21.32 -24.18
N THR A 80 -9.70 -21.09 -24.37
CA THR A 80 -9.13 -19.75 -24.52
C THR A 80 -9.73 -19.01 -25.73
N LYS A 81 -10.22 -17.80 -25.50
CA LYS A 81 -10.81 -16.90 -26.49
C LYS A 81 -9.98 -15.61 -26.50
N LEU A 82 -9.01 -15.53 -27.41
CA LEU A 82 -8.11 -14.39 -27.54
C LEU A 82 -8.53 -13.47 -28.67
N PRO A 83 -8.43 -12.15 -28.50
CA PRO A 83 -8.56 -11.24 -29.61
C PRO A 83 -7.38 -11.42 -30.57
N HIS A 84 -7.62 -11.15 -31.84
CA HIS A 84 -6.57 -11.11 -32.86
C HIS A 84 -5.85 -9.77 -32.82
N PHE A 85 -4.52 -9.83 -33.03
CA PHE A 85 -3.72 -8.64 -33.21
C PHE A 85 -3.56 -8.36 -34.69
N ASP A 86 -3.85 -7.14 -35.17
CA ASP A 86 -3.65 -6.77 -36.55
C ASP A 86 -2.16 -6.64 -36.87
N VAL A 87 -1.63 -7.63 -37.62
CA VAL A 87 -0.24 -7.59 -38.08
C VAL A 87 -0.12 -6.81 -39.39
N PRO A 88 0.99 -6.06 -39.60
CA PRO A 88 1.24 -5.37 -40.85
C PRO A 88 1.33 -6.35 -42.05
N ASP A 89 0.90 -5.89 -43.22
CA ASP A 89 1.05 -6.60 -44.51
C ASP A 89 0.46 -8.01 -44.56
N ASN A 90 -0.55 -8.32 -43.72
CA ASN A 90 -1.14 -9.65 -43.58
C ASN A 90 -0.11 -10.78 -43.42
N MET A 91 1.01 -10.49 -42.76
CA MET A 91 2.04 -11.47 -42.41
C MET A 91 1.48 -12.53 -41.45
N ASP A 92 2.06 -13.72 -41.44
CA ASP A 92 1.74 -14.70 -40.39
C ASP A 92 2.10 -14.13 -39.00
N HIS A 93 1.18 -14.29 -38.03
CA HIS A 93 1.33 -13.70 -36.68
C HIS A 93 2.57 -14.23 -35.97
N PHE A 94 2.87 -15.52 -36.11
CA PHE A 94 4.04 -16.09 -35.46
C PHE A 94 5.34 -15.60 -36.12
N GLU A 95 5.37 -15.49 -37.45
CA GLU A 95 6.52 -14.96 -38.17
C GLU A 95 6.76 -13.48 -37.79
N TYR A 96 5.71 -12.67 -37.72
CA TYR A 96 5.81 -11.29 -37.26
C TYR A 96 6.36 -11.21 -35.83
N PHE A 97 5.77 -11.98 -34.90
CA PHE A 97 6.21 -12.04 -33.51
C PHE A 97 7.68 -12.46 -33.39
N ARG A 98 8.09 -13.52 -34.12
CA ARG A 98 9.47 -13.99 -34.13
C ARG A 98 10.42 -12.92 -34.65
N ASN A 99 10.06 -12.21 -35.72
CA ASN A 99 10.88 -11.14 -36.28
C ASN A 99 11.06 -9.98 -35.27
N GLU A 100 10.00 -9.54 -34.57
CA GLU A 100 10.08 -8.52 -33.54
C GLU A 100 10.93 -8.98 -32.34
N CYS A 101 10.81 -10.23 -31.93
CA CYS A 101 11.68 -10.81 -30.90
C CYS A 101 13.17 -10.79 -31.30
N TYR A 102 13.50 -11.14 -32.56
CA TYR A 102 14.87 -11.08 -33.05
C TYR A 102 15.42 -9.65 -33.17
N LYS A 103 14.58 -8.68 -33.54
CA LYS A 103 14.97 -7.27 -33.48
C LYS A 103 15.32 -6.86 -32.03
N GLY A 104 14.49 -7.27 -31.08
CA GLY A 104 14.75 -7.05 -29.65
C GLY A 104 15.97 -7.78 -29.13
N LEU A 105 16.21 -9.01 -29.56
CA LEU A 105 17.37 -9.79 -29.19
C LEU A 105 18.67 -9.06 -29.60
N ARG A 106 18.72 -8.56 -30.86
CA ARG A 106 19.87 -7.79 -31.35
C ARG A 106 20.05 -6.46 -30.61
N ARG A 107 18.96 -5.79 -30.26
CA ARG A 107 18.99 -4.55 -29.46
C ARG A 107 19.58 -4.77 -28.08
N ASN A 108 19.21 -5.88 -27.42
CA ASN A 108 19.55 -6.12 -26.02
C ASN A 108 20.91 -6.82 -25.84
N TYR A 109 21.31 -7.71 -26.81
CA TYR A 109 22.53 -8.53 -26.71
C TYR A 109 23.52 -8.28 -27.83
N GLY A 110 23.30 -7.25 -28.65
CA GLY A 110 24.18 -6.90 -29.77
C GLY A 110 23.83 -7.59 -31.09
N ILE A 111 24.51 -7.16 -32.16
CA ILE A 111 24.22 -7.61 -33.55
C ILE A 111 24.43 -9.13 -33.73
N ALA A 112 25.39 -9.72 -33.00
CA ALA A 112 25.68 -11.15 -33.01
C ALA A 112 25.55 -11.73 -31.60
N PRO A 113 24.33 -12.02 -31.14
CA PRO A 113 24.12 -12.57 -29.82
C PRO A 113 24.69 -13.96 -29.67
N GLU A 114 25.20 -14.31 -28.48
CA GLU A 114 25.70 -15.67 -28.22
C GLU A 114 24.58 -16.71 -28.40
N GLN A 115 24.98 -17.93 -28.80
CA GLN A 115 24.07 -19.03 -29.11
C GLN A 115 23.12 -19.36 -28.00
N LYS A 116 23.53 -19.27 -26.74
CA LYS A 116 22.67 -19.50 -25.55
C LYS A 116 21.43 -18.64 -25.53
N TYR A 117 21.52 -17.38 -26.00
CA TYR A 117 20.36 -16.47 -26.05
C TYR A 117 19.39 -16.84 -27.19
N ILE A 118 19.98 -17.26 -28.33
CA ILE A 118 19.20 -17.71 -29.49
C ILE A 118 18.45 -19.00 -29.13
N ASP A 119 19.15 -19.98 -28.54
CA ASP A 119 18.54 -21.27 -28.17
C ASP A 119 17.39 -21.08 -27.16
N ARG A 120 17.58 -20.20 -26.17
CA ARG A 120 16.55 -19.89 -25.21
C ARG A 120 15.35 -19.16 -25.84
N LEU A 121 15.58 -18.21 -26.74
CA LEU A 121 14.51 -17.52 -27.45
C LEU A 121 13.73 -18.48 -28.35
N GLU A 122 14.38 -19.31 -29.17
CA GLU A 122 13.71 -20.28 -30.04
C GLU A 122 12.87 -21.29 -29.24
N TYR A 123 13.40 -21.75 -28.11
CA TYR A 123 12.64 -22.61 -27.20
C TYR A 123 11.35 -21.91 -26.72
N GLU A 124 11.45 -20.68 -26.22
CA GLU A 124 10.30 -19.93 -25.72
C GLU A 124 9.29 -19.63 -26.84
N LEU A 125 9.76 -19.22 -28.03
CA LEU A 125 8.91 -18.98 -29.20
C LEU A 125 8.13 -20.23 -29.58
N SER A 126 8.78 -21.41 -29.59
CA SER A 126 8.11 -22.67 -29.88
C SER A 126 7.00 -23.02 -28.88
N VAL A 127 7.25 -22.76 -27.61
CA VAL A 127 6.25 -23.00 -26.52
C VAL A 127 5.08 -22.01 -26.63
N ILE A 128 5.37 -20.71 -26.82
CA ILE A 128 4.35 -19.66 -26.95
C ILE A 128 3.44 -19.94 -28.14
N ASN A 129 4.02 -20.30 -29.29
CA ASN A 129 3.28 -20.64 -30.49
C ASN A 129 2.41 -21.91 -30.31
N LYS A 130 3.02 -22.99 -29.78
CA LYS A 130 2.29 -24.24 -29.51
C LYS A 130 1.12 -24.06 -28.56
N MET A 131 1.25 -23.15 -27.59
CA MET A 131 0.17 -22.86 -26.61
C MET A 131 -0.83 -21.82 -27.13
N GLY A 132 -0.64 -21.22 -28.33
CA GLY A 132 -1.57 -20.27 -28.95
C GLY A 132 -1.57 -18.87 -28.35
N TYR A 133 -0.46 -18.41 -27.71
CA TYR A 133 -0.41 -17.11 -27.03
C TYR A 133 0.34 -16.01 -27.78
N VAL A 134 0.58 -16.18 -29.09
CA VAL A 134 1.30 -15.19 -29.92
C VAL A 134 0.61 -13.83 -29.88
N ASP A 135 -0.71 -13.80 -30.20
CA ASP A 135 -1.49 -12.55 -30.16
C ASP A 135 -1.52 -11.88 -28.79
N TYR A 136 -1.55 -12.68 -27.74
CA TYR A 136 -1.47 -12.15 -26.37
C TYR A 136 -0.19 -11.35 -26.13
N PHE A 137 0.97 -11.89 -26.53
CA PHE A 137 2.25 -11.18 -26.40
C PHE A 137 2.27 -9.92 -27.26
N LEU A 138 1.72 -9.97 -28.48
CA LEU A 138 1.64 -8.81 -29.37
C LEU A 138 0.79 -7.70 -28.79
N ILE A 139 -0.39 -8.03 -28.24
CA ILE A 139 -1.30 -7.07 -27.61
C ILE A 139 -0.64 -6.42 -26.39
N VAL A 140 0.01 -7.22 -25.53
CA VAL A 140 0.70 -6.68 -24.34
C VAL A 140 1.86 -5.78 -24.74
N ALA A 141 2.66 -6.17 -25.72
CA ALA A 141 3.76 -5.36 -26.23
C ALA A 141 3.26 -4.04 -26.85
N ASP A 142 2.10 -4.05 -27.50
CA ASP A 142 1.52 -2.88 -28.14
C ASP A 142 1.14 -1.79 -27.16
N PHE A 143 0.33 -2.09 -26.13
CA PHE A 143 -0.07 -1.07 -25.18
C PHE A 143 1.08 -0.59 -24.29
N ILE A 144 2.07 -1.45 -24.01
CA ILE A 144 3.31 -1.05 -23.33
C ILE A 144 4.13 -0.11 -24.21
N SER A 145 4.25 -0.42 -25.51
CA SER A 145 4.94 0.44 -26.48
C SER A 145 4.24 1.78 -26.64
N TYR A 146 2.90 1.81 -26.64
CA TYR A 146 2.12 3.05 -26.60
C TYR A 146 2.47 3.89 -25.38
N ALA A 147 2.43 3.30 -24.20
CA ALA A 147 2.75 4.00 -22.95
C ALA A 147 4.17 4.60 -23.02
N LYS A 148 5.18 3.80 -23.39
CA LYS A 148 6.58 4.24 -23.49
C LYS A 148 6.76 5.38 -24.52
N ARG A 149 6.12 5.30 -25.68
CA ARG A 149 6.19 6.36 -26.71
C ARG A 149 5.54 7.67 -26.27
N HIS A 150 4.54 7.61 -25.38
CA HIS A 150 3.86 8.80 -24.84
C HIS A 150 4.47 9.25 -23.50
N GLY A 151 5.63 8.71 -23.11
CA GLY A 151 6.32 9.07 -21.87
C GLY A 151 5.54 8.69 -20.61
N ILE A 152 4.68 7.67 -20.68
CA ILE A 152 4.00 7.11 -19.52
C ILE A 152 4.93 6.07 -18.88
N PRO A 153 5.37 6.26 -17.62
CA PRO A 153 6.26 5.31 -16.95
C PRO A 153 5.65 3.92 -16.83
N VAL A 154 6.46 2.92 -17.20
CA VAL A 154 6.11 1.50 -17.11
C VAL A 154 7.13 0.79 -16.24
N GLY A 155 6.67 -0.09 -15.35
CA GLY A 155 7.54 -0.89 -14.48
C GLY A 155 8.39 -1.90 -15.27
N PRO A 156 9.53 -2.33 -14.73
CA PRO A 156 10.44 -3.27 -15.40
C PRO A 156 9.88 -4.70 -15.49
N GLY A 157 8.72 -4.95 -14.93
CA GLY A 157 8.02 -6.23 -14.90
C GLY A 157 7.47 -6.57 -13.53
N ARG A 158 6.61 -7.56 -13.50
CA ARG A 158 5.96 -8.06 -12.30
C ARG A 158 5.59 -9.54 -12.49
N GLY A 159 5.36 -10.26 -11.39
CA GLY A 159 4.91 -11.64 -11.46
C GLY A 159 5.95 -12.59 -12.08
N SER A 160 5.51 -13.52 -12.90
CA SER A 160 6.37 -14.51 -13.54
C SER A 160 6.78 -14.16 -14.97
N GLY A 161 6.11 -13.20 -15.63
CA GLY A 161 6.40 -12.80 -17.02
C GLY A 161 7.83 -12.30 -17.24
N ALA A 162 8.48 -11.70 -16.20
CA ALA A 162 9.88 -11.29 -16.26
C ALA A 162 10.88 -12.48 -16.43
N GLY A 163 10.41 -13.74 -16.35
CA GLY A 163 11.23 -14.93 -16.64
C GLY A 163 11.35 -15.26 -18.14
N SER A 164 10.67 -14.53 -19.03
CA SER A 164 10.65 -14.76 -20.47
C SER A 164 11.63 -13.87 -21.22
N ILE A 165 12.53 -14.47 -22.02
CA ILE A 165 13.41 -13.71 -22.94
C ILE A 165 12.59 -13.14 -24.10
N ALA A 166 11.53 -13.80 -24.57
CA ALA A 166 10.63 -13.28 -25.58
C ALA A 166 9.94 -11.98 -25.08
N ALA A 167 9.42 -11.97 -23.84
CA ALA A 167 8.87 -10.76 -23.23
C ALA A 167 9.90 -9.62 -23.08
N TYR A 168 11.13 -9.96 -22.73
CA TYR A 168 12.24 -9.00 -22.65
C TYR A 168 12.60 -8.43 -24.02
N CYS A 169 12.70 -9.28 -25.05
CA CYS A 169 12.97 -8.85 -26.43
C CYS A 169 11.85 -7.97 -26.99
N MET A 170 10.60 -8.29 -26.72
CA MET A 170 9.44 -7.48 -27.11
C MET A 170 9.32 -6.15 -26.33
N GLY A 171 10.15 -5.95 -25.32
CA GLY A 171 10.08 -4.77 -24.45
C GLY A 171 8.91 -4.76 -23.48
N ILE A 172 8.25 -5.89 -23.28
CA ILE A 172 7.20 -6.10 -22.27
C ILE A 172 7.80 -5.97 -20.87
N THR A 173 8.99 -6.57 -20.67
CA THR A 173 9.74 -6.48 -19.41
C THR A 173 11.07 -5.76 -19.60
N GLY A 174 11.59 -5.18 -18.51
CA GLY A 174 12.90 -4.51 -18.48
C GLY A 174 13.97 -5.29 -17.71
N ILE A 175 13.72 -6.60 -17.45
CA ILE A 175 14.65 -7.47 -16.72
C ILE A 175 15.19 -8.55 -17.63
N ASP A 176 16.50 -8.68 -17.67
CA ASP A 176 17.18 -9.75 -18.40
C ASP A 176 17.01 -11.09 -17.66
N PRO A 177 16.21 -12.04 -18.18
CA PRO A 177 15.95 -13.31 -17.51
C PRO A 177 17.17 -14.22 -17.44
N ILE A 178 18.13 -14.08 -18.37
CA ILE A 178 19.34 -14.90 -18.40
C ILE A 178 20.33 -14.42 -17.36
N LYS A 179 20.54 -13.10 -17.26
CA LYS A 179 21.41 -12.49 -16.25
C LYS A 179 21.03 -12.88 -14.82
N TYR A 180 19.75 -12.95 -14.54
CA TYR A 180 19.23 -13.27 -13.20
C TYR A 180 18.84 -14.74 -13.04
N ASN A 181 19.12 -15.59 -14.02
CA ASN A 181 18.77 -17.03 -14.03
C ASN A 181 17.29 -17.28 -13.71
N LEU A 182 16.38 -16.60 -14.43
CA LEU A 182 14.94 -16.72 -14.26
C LEU A 182 14.38 -17.83 -15.16
N LEU A 183 13.42 -18.59 -14.62
CA LEU A 183 12.87 -19.76 -15.30
C LEU A 183 11.58 -19.41 -16.05
N PHE A 184 11.55 -19.68 -17.36
CA PHE A 184 10.39 -19.49 -18.23
C PHE A 184 9.24 -20.42 -17.89
N GLU A 185 9.52 -21.67 -17.51
CA GLU A 185 8.53 -22.69 -17.19
C GLU A 185 7.70 -22.35 -15.94
N ARG A 186 8.20 -21.40 -15.15
CA ARG A 186 7.41 -20.81 -14.03
C ARG A 186 6.31 -19.89 -14.56
N PHE A 187 6.50 -19.28 -15.73
CA PHE A 187 5.53 -18.42 -16.40
C PHE A 187 4.64 -19.23 -17.34
N LEU A 188 5.20 -19.84 -18.38
CA LEU A 188 4.48 -20.72 -19.29
C LEU A 188 5.02 -22.15 -19.23
N ASN A 189 4.12 -23.12 -19.07
CA ASN A 189 4.48 -24.51 -18.92
C ASN A 189 3.54 -25.40 -19.72
N PRO A 190 4.03 -26.09 -20.79
CA PRO A 190 3.21 -26.98 -21.62
C PRO A 190 2.60 -28.16 -20.84
N GLU A 191 3.25 -28.58 -19.76
CA GLU A 191 2.77 -29.67 -18.88
C GLU A 191 1.64 -29.18 -17.92
N ARG A 192 1.28 -27.92 -17.98
CA ARG A 192 0.27 -27.28 -17.15
C ARG A 192 -0.67 -26.45 -18.00
N VAL A 193 -1.93 -26.83 -18.05
CA VAL A 193 -2.98 -26.00 -18.67
C VAL A 193 -3.31 -24.83 -17.72
N SER A 194 -2.75 -23.66 -18.00
CA SER A 194 -3.12 -22.39 -17.33
C SER A 194 -2.81 -21.24 -18.29
N MET A 195 -3.71 -20.25 -18.31
CA MET A 195 -3.47 -19.03 -19.07
C MET A 195 -2.25 -18.27 -18.56
N PRO A 196 -1.51 -17.58 -19.46
CA PRO A 196 -0.48 -16.63 -19.05
C PRO A 196 -1.13 -15.43 -18.35
N ASP A 197 -0.41 -14.83 -17.40
CA ASP A 197 -0.82 -13.62 -16.72
C ASP A 197 0.39 -12.67 -16.68
N ILE A 198 0.35 -11.64 -17.54
CA ILE A 198 1.36 -10.58 -17.57
C ILE A 198 0.77 -9.34 -16.95
N ASP A 199 1.01 -9.22 -15.66
CA ASP A 199 0.73 -7.98 -14.92
C ASP A 199 1.66 -6.85 -15.36
N VAL A 200 1.14 -5.64 -15.57
CA VAL A 200 1.94 -4.46 -15.93
C VAL A 200 1.70 -3.32 -14.95
N ASP A 201 2.78 -2.84 -14.37
CA ASP A 201 2.75 -1.65 -13.51
C ASP A 201 2.91 -0.38 -14.37
N PHE A 202 1.94 0.52 -14.32
CA PHE A 202 1.96 1.85 -14.95
C PHE A 202 2.05 2.96 -13.92
N CYS A 203 2.45 4.15 -14.34
CA CYS A 203 2.29 5.36 -13.56
C CYS A 203 0.84 5.49 -13.06
N TYR A 204 0.68 5.68 -11.76
CA TYR A 204 -0.64 5.73 -11.12
C TYR A 204 -1.56 6.82 -11.71
N GLU A 205 -1.00 7.99 -12.03
CA GLU A 205 -1.76 9.15 -12.53
C GLU A 205 -2.15 9.03 -14.00
N ARG A 206 -1.33 8.34 -14.81
CA ARG A 206 -1.51 8.27 -16.26
C ARG A 206 -1.93 6.90 -16.79
N ARG A 207 -2.23 5.96 -15.90
CA ARG A 207 -2.71 4.61 -16.25
C ARG A 207 -3.96 4.63 -17.14
N GLU A 208 -4.90 5.50 -16.82
CA GLU A 208 -6.18 5.61 -17.55
C GLU A 208 -5.97 5.96 -19.04
N GLU A 209 -4.94 6.75 -19.38
CA GLU A 209 -4.59 7.05 -20.78
C GLU A 209 -4.26 5.79 -21.59
N VAL A 210 -3.69 4.77 -20.93
CA VAL A 210 -3.37 3.49 -21.58
C VAL A 210 -4.63 2.65 -21.77
N ILE A 211 -5.53 2.64 -20.78
CA ILE A 211 -6.83 1.96 -20.87
C ILE A 211 -7.67 2.60 -21.99
N ASP A 212 -7.72 3.92 -22.07
CA ASP A 212 -8.38 4.66 -23.15
C ASP A 212 -7.80 4.34 -24.53
N TYR A 213 -6.49 4.15 -24.62
CA TYR A 213 -5.85 3.70 -25.86
C TYR A 213 -6.35 2.33 -26.27
N VAL A 214 -6.42 1.39 -25.34
CA VAL A 214 -6.91 0.02 -25.60
C VAL A 214 -8.38 0.06 -26.07
N ILE A 215 -9.22 0.83 -25.38
CA ILE A 215 -10.63 1.00 -25.77
C ILE A 215 -10.75 1.58 -27.19
N ARG A 216 -9.95 2.59 -27.53
CA ARG A 216 -9.96 3.19 -28.89
C ARG A 216 -9.45 2.23 -29.96
N LYS A 217 -8.44 1.42 -29.64
CA LYS A 217 -7.81 0.52 -30.61
C LYS A 217 -8.64 -0.72 -30.89
N TYR A 218 -9.15 -1.36 -29.84
CA TYR A 218 -9.85 -2.64 -29.97
C TYR A 218 -11.38 -2.48 -30.11
N GLY A 219 -11.93 -1.31 -29.82
CA GLY A 219 -13.36 -1.01 -29.85
C GLY A 219 -14.00 -0.98 -28.47
N SER A 220 -14.90 -0.02 -28.25
CA SER A 220 -15.59 0.18 -26.97
C SER A 220 -16.56 -0.96 -26.61
N ASP A 221 -16.96 -1.76 -27.57
CA ASP A 221 -17.80 -2.95 -27.42
C ASP A 221 -16.98 -4.25 -27.22
N HIS A 222 -15.68 -4.22 -27.51
CA HIS A 222 -14.74 -5.34 -27.35
C HIS A 222 -13.91 -5.26 -26.07
N VAL A 223 -14.05 -4.17 -25.30
CA VAL A 223 -13.28 -3.93 -24.08
C VAL A 223 -14.21 -3.63 -22.90
N ALA A 224 -14.07 -4.34 -21.81
CA ALA A 224 -14.81 -4.07 -20.58
C ALA A 224 -13.90 -4.21 -19.35
N GLN A 225 -14.15 -3.39 -18.35
CA GLN A 225 -13.51 -3.57 -17.03
C GLN A 225 -14.18 -4.73 -16.28
N ILE A 226 -13.48 -5.34 -15.35
CA ILE A 226 -14.02 -6.47 -14.58
C ILE A 226 -14.74 -5.93 -13.35
N VAL A 227 -15.89 -6.52 -12.99
CA VAL A 227 -16.60 -6.21 -11.76
C VAL A 227 -15.93 -6.87 -10.55
N THR A 228 -16.02 -6.21 -9.42
CA THR A 228 -15.77 -6.82 -8.10
C THR A 228 -16.98 -6.63 -7.22
N PHE A 229 -17.26 -7.61 -6.36
CA PHE A 229 -18.32 -7.52 -5.37
C PHE A 229 -17.72 -7.29 -3.99
N GLY A 230 -18.10 -6.17 -3.37
CA GLY A 230 -17.89 -5.97 -1.94
C GLY A 230 -18.85 -6.88 -1.19
N THR A 231 -18.33 -7.79 -0.37
CA THR A 231 -19.14 -8.72 0.42
C THR A 231 -19.24 -8.28 1.87
N LEU A 232 -20.32 -8.70 2.53
CA LEU A 232 -20.51 -8.56 3.96
C LEU A 232 -19.56 -9.52 4.69
N ALA A 233 -18.31 -9.09 4.93
CA ALA A 233 -17.37 -9.84 5.73
C ALA A 233 -17.77 -9.82 7.22
N ALA A 234 -17.27 -10.76 8.03
CA ALA A 234 -17.66 -11.01 9.41
C ALA A 234 -17.88 -9.73 10.27
N ARG A 235 -16.94 -8.77 10.24
CA ARG A 235 -17.06 -7.51 10.99
C ARG A 235 -18.07 -6.54 10.39
N ALA A 236 -18.16 -6.50 9.07
CA ALA A 236 -19.12 -5.66 8.35
C ALA A 236 -20.55 -6.16 8.60
N SER A 237 -20.77 -7.48 8.51
CA SER A 237 -22.07 -8.10 8.81
C SER A 237 -22.57 -7.73 10.20
N ILE A 238 -21.72 -7.86 11.22
CA ILE A 238 -22.10 -7.47 12.60
C ILE A 238 -22.49 -6.00 12.69
N ARG A 239 -21.76 -5.08 12.02
CA ARG A 239 -22.04 -3.65 12.08
C ARG A 239 -23.31 -3.28 11.35
N ASP A 240 -23.50 -3.81 10.15
CA ASP A 240 -24.65 -3.48 9.31
C ASP A 240 -25.94 -4.08 9.86
N VAL A 241 -25.89 -5.35 10.30
CA VAL A 241 -27.02 -6.00 10.97
C VAL A 241 -27.34 -5.32 12.31
N GLY A 242 -26.31 -4.98 13.10
CA GLY A 242 -26.50 -4.27 14.36
C GLY A 242 -27.20 -2.92 14.20
N ARG A 243 -26.83 -2.17 13.14
CA ARG A 243 -27.51 -0.93 12.76
C ARG A 243 -28.96 -1.20 12.34
N ALA A 244 -29.19 -2.17 11.47
CA ALA A 244 -30.53 -2.54 10.99
C ALA A 244 -31.45 -3.01 12.13
N LEU A 245 -30.91 -3.72 13.12
CA LEU A 245 -31.66 -4.16 14.31
C LEU A 245 -31.80 -3.06 15.38
N GLY A 246 -31.37 -1.82 15.14
CA GLY A 246 -31.47 -0.71 16.10
C GLY A 246 -30.58 -0.90 17.35
N ILE A 247 -29.59 -1.75 17.34
CA ILE A 247 -28.72 -2.01 18.49
C ILE A 247 -27.72 -0.85 18.65
N PRO A 248 -27.50 -0.34 19.88
CA PRO A 248 -26.59 0.79 20.13
C PRO A 248 -25.18 0.55 19.54
N TYR A 249 -24.63 1.57 18.89
CA TYR A 249 -23.34 1.50 18.20
C TYR A 249 -22.20 0.94 19.08
N ASN A 250 -22.12 1.38 20.35
CA ASN A 250 -21.06 0.94 21.27
C ASN A 250 -21.10 -0.59 21.50
N THR A 251 -22.30 -1.17 21.61
CA THR A 251 -22.49 -2.62 21.77
C THR A 251 -22.04 -3.36 20.51
N VAL A 252 -22.50 -2.90 19.35
CA VAL A 252 -22.16 -3.46 18.04
C VAL A 252 -20.65 -3.37 17.78
N ASP A 253 -20.03 -2.23 18.06
CA ASP A 253 -18.60 -2.02 17.87
C ASP A 253 -17.74 -2.90 18.79
N THR A 254 -18.21 -3.12 20.03
CA THR A 254 -17.57 -4.06 20.97
C THR A 254 -17.57 -5.48 20.40
N VAL A 255 -18.71 -5.99 19.96
CA VAL A 255 -18.83 -7.32 19.34
C VAL A 255 -17.98 -7.44 18.08
N SER A 256 -18.04 -6.41 17.21
CA SER A 256 -17.26 -6.38 15.98
C SER A 256 -15.74 -6.42 16.24
N LYS A 257 -15.26 -5.74 17.30
CA LYS A 257 -13.85 -5.73 17.69
C LYS A 257 -13.34 -7.06 18.25
N MET A 258 -14.24 -7.86 18.83
CA MET A 258 -13.91 -9.21 19.31
C MET A 258 -13.61 -10.19 18.17
N ILE A 259 -14.02 -9.90 16.93
CA ILE A 259 -13.68 -10.72 15.76
C ILE A 259 -12.23 -10.45 15.35
N PRO A 260 -11.34 -11.47 15.32
CA PRO A 260 -9.94 -11.29 14.93
C PRO A 260 -9.77 -10.74 13.50
N ARG A 261 -8.71 -9.96 13.26
CA ARG A 261 -8.37 -9.43 11.93
C ARG A 261 -7.47 -10.41 11.20
N GLU A 262 -8.02 -11.54 10.80
CA GLU A 262 -7.29 -12.55 10.05
C GLU A 262 -7.94 -12.74 8.67
N LEU A 263 -7.14 -13.03 7.65
CA LEU A 263 -7.64 -13.32 6.31
C LEU A 263 -8.51 -14.58 6.32
N GLY A 264 -9.72 -14.51 5.75
CA GLY A 264 -10.67 -15.62 5.73
C GLY A 264 -11.32 -15.92 7.09
N MET A 265 -11.30 -14.94 8.03
CA MET A 265 -12.03 -15.01 9.29
C MET A 265 -13.54 -14.95 9.03
N THR A 266 -14.27 -15.93 9.56
CA THR A 266 -15.74 -15.96 9.58
C THR A 266 -16.25 -15.77 11.01
N ILE A 267 -17.53 -15.41 11.16
CA ILE A 267 -18.17 -15.27 12.47
C ILE A 267 -18.11 -16.60 13.24
N GLU A 268 -18.29 -17.71 12.57
CA GLU A 268 -18.19 -19.06 13.16
C GLU A 268 -16.78 -19.38 13.68
N LYS A 269 -15.74 -19.08 12.88
CA LYS A 269 -14.35 -19.20 13.33
C LYS A 269 -14.04 -18.27 14.48
N ALA A 270 -14.60 -17.06 14.48
CA ALA A 270 -14.41 -16.10 15.56
C ALA A 270 -15.03 -16.58 16.88
N LEU A 271 -16.24 -17.17 16.84
CA LEU A 271 -16.87 -17.77 18.01
C LEU A 271 -16.04 -18.93 18.58
N THR A 272 -15.34 -19.68 17.73
CA THR A 272 -14.45 -20.78 18.17
C THR A 272 -13.15 -20.27 18.77
N LYS A 273 -12.55 -19.21 18.17
CA LYS A 273 -11.26 -18.67 18.60
C LYS A 273 -11.33 -17.72 19.79
N ASN A 274 -12.40 -16.95 19.92
CA ASN A 274 -12.57 -15.95 20.97
C ASN A 274 -13.59 -16.38 22.02
N GLN A 275 -13.10 -16.83 23.17
CA GLN A 275 -13.94 -17.31 24.28
C GLN A 275 -14.82 -16.21 24.88
N GLU A 276 -14.34 -14.94 24.90
CA GLU A 276 -15.17 -13.80 25.41
C GLU A 276 -16.36 -13.56 24.49
N LEU A 277 -16.16 -13.59 23.16
CA LEU A 277 -17.24 -13.48 22.18
C LEU A 277 -18.24 -14.64 22.33
N LYS A 278 -17.75 -15.86 22.52
CA LYS A 278 -18.59 -17.05 22.73
C LYS A 278 -19.41 -16.91 24.01
N ALA A 279 -18.80 -16.52 25.12
CA ALA A 279 -19.50 -16.32 26.39
C ALA A 279 -20.58 -15.23 26.30
N LEU A 280 -20.31 -14.15 25.58
CA LEU A 280 -21.27 -13.07 25.35
C LEU A 280 -22.45 -13.55 24.49
N TYR A 281 -22.16 -14.29 23.42
CA TYR A 281 -23.15 -14.94 22.56
C TYR A 281 -24.07 -15.90 23.34
N ASP A 282 -23.50 -16.72 24.25
CA ASP A 282 -24.28 -17.69 25.03
C ASP A 282 -25.14 -17.02 26.11
N LYS A 283 -24.71 -15.87 26.66
CA LYS A 283 -25.35 -15.20 27.80
C LYS A 283 -26.42 -14.18 27.39
N ASP A 284 -26.22 -13.45 26.30
CA ASP A 284 -27.07 -12.32 25.90
C ASP A 284 -27.89 -12.66 24.66
N ALA A 285 -29.23 -12.68 24.83
CA ALA A 285 -30.17 -13.01 23.74
C ALA A 285 -30.11 -12.01 22.57
N LYS A 286 -29.90 -10.72 22.83
CA LYS A 286 -29.76 -9.70 21.77
C LYS A 286 -28.48 -9.85 20.98
N ILE A 287 -27.39 -10.18 21.68
CA ILE A 287 -26.11 -10.45 21.00
C ILE A 287 -26.21 -11.76 20.21
N ARG A 288 -26.90 -12.77 20.71
CA ARG A 288 -27.15 -14.01 19.95
C ARG A 288 -27.92 -13.71 18.68
N GLU A 289 -29.01 -12.96 18.77
CA GLU A 289 -29.80 -12.54 17.60
C GLU A 289 -28.96 -11.76 16.58
N LEU A 290 -28.16 -10.80 17.05
CA LEU A 290 -27.23 -10.05 16.21
C LEU A 290 -26.26 -10.98 15.46
N VAL A 291 -25.62 -11.89 16.18
CA VAL A 291 -24.60 -12.79 15.63
C VAL A 291 -25.21 -13.81 14.66
N ASP A 292 -26.37 -14.42 15.01
CA ASP A 292 -27.04 -15.39 14.14
C ASP A 292 -27.58 -14.75 12.86
N THR A 293 -28.17 -13.57 12.97
CA THR A 293 -28.61 -12.79 11.80
C THR A 293 -27.39 -12.36 10.94
N ALA A 294 -26.30 -11.92 11.56
CA ALA A 294 -25.09 -11.57 10.85
C ALA A 294 -24.43 -12.76 10.14
N LYS A 295 -24.48 -13.97 10.74
CA LYS A 295 -24.05 -15.22 10.07
C LYS A 295 -24.87 -15.53 8.83
N SER A 296 -26.17 -15.23 8.85
CA SER A 296 -27.06 -15.50 7.71
C SER A 296 -26.78 -14.61 6.49
N VAL A 297 -26.21 -13.43 6.70
CA VAL A 297 -25.87 -12.48 5.63
C VAL A 297 -24.35 -12.43 5.35
N GLU A 298 -23.52 -13.14 6.13
CA GLU A 298 -22.08 -13.16 5.96
C GLU A 298 -21.72 -13.73 4.57
N GLY A 299 -20.85 -13.01 3.85
CA GLY A 299 -20.40 -13.38 2.50
C GLY A 299 -21.32 -12.93 1.37
N MET A 300 -22.53 -12.43 1.66
CA MET A 300 -23.42 -11.91 0.61
C MET A 300 -22.85 -10.66 -0.06
N PRO A 301 -23.02 -10.49 -1.37
CA PRO A 301 -22.69 -9.24 -2.06
C PRO A 301 -23.49 -8.07 -1.49
N ARG A 302 -22.80 -6.94 -1.27
CA ARG A 302 -23.42 -5.70 -0.78
C ARG A 302 -23.49 -4.61 -1.84
N HIS A 303 -22.38 -4.39 -2.53
CA HIS A 303 -22.26 -3.42 -3.60
C HIS A 303 -21.28 -3.91 -4.66
N THR A 304 -21.43 -3.39 -5.84
CA THR A 304 -20.52 -3.60 -6.96
C THR A 304 -19.46 -2.52 -6.97
N SER A 305 -18.26 -2.88 -7.39
CA SER A 305 -17.16 -1.97 -7.66
C SER A 305 -16.45 -2.42 -8.93
N THR A 306 -15.67 -1.54 -9.50
CA THR A 306 -14.81 -1.88 -10.63
C THR A 306 -13.49 -2.47 -10.12
N HIS A 307 -13.01 -3.53 -10.76
CA HIS A 307 -11.71 -4.10 -10.44
C HIS A 307 -10.59 -3.06 -10.66
N ALA A 308 -9.66 -2.99 -9.71
CA ALA A 308 -8.64 -1.94 -9.69
C ALA A 308 -7.71 -1.95 -10.92
N ALA A 309 -7.59 -3.07 -11.64
CA ALA A 309 -6.62 -3.24 -12.70
C ALA A 309 -7.12 -4.05 -13.91
N GLY A 310 -8.06 -4.98 -13.70
CA GLY A 310 -8.43 -5.98 -14.70
C GLY A 310 -9.33 -5.44 -15.81
N VAL A 311 -8.90 -5.64 -17.04
CA VAL A 311 -9.64 -5.33 -18.26
C VAL A 311 -9.69 -6.58 -19.13
N VAL A 312 -10.85 -6.86 -19.74
CA VAL A 312 -11.03 -7.94 -20.71
C VAL A 312 -11.03 -7.34 -22.12
N ILE A 313 -10.31 -8.00 -23.03
CA ILE A 313 -10.30 -7.67 -24.46
C ILE A 313 -10.75 -8.92 -25.21
N THR A 314 -11.71 -8.80 -26.12
CA THR A 314 -12.32 -9.94 -26.83
C THR A 314 -12.30 -9.76 -28.35
N ASP A 315 -12.35 -10.88 -29.09
CA ASP A 315 -12.38 -10.91 -30.55
C ASP A 315 -13.77 -10.54 -31.13
N LYS A 316 -14.82 -10.75 -30.33
CA LYS A 316 -16.21 -10.34 -30.62
C LYS A 316 -16.68 -9.40 -29.52
N PRO A 317 -17.76 -8.63 -29.74
CA PRO A 317 -18.32 -7.80 -28.65
C PRO A 317 -18.45 -8.57 -27.33
N VAL A 318 -18.06 -7.95 -26.21
CA VAL A 318 -17.98 -8.60 -24.90
C VAL A 318 -19.32 -9.20 -24.45
N ASP A 319 -20.46 -8.59 -24.85
CA ASP A 319 -21.81 -9.05 -24.56
C ASP A 319 -22.16 -10.42 -25.20
N ARG A 320 -21.37 -10.87 -26.16
CA ARG A 320 -21.46 -12.23 -26.74
C ARG A 320 -20.88 -13.31 -25.84
N TYR A 321 -20.11 -12.91 -24.82
CA TYR A 321 -19.45 -13.83 -23.91
C TYR A 321 -19.97 -13.72 -22.49
N VAL A 322 -20.20 -12.49 -22.01
CA VAL A 322 -20.61 -12.20 -20.63
C VAL A 322 -21.60 -11.04 -20.60
N PRO A 323 -22.59 -11.07 -19.71
CA PRO A 323 -23.47 -9.93 -19.52
C PRO A 323 -22.69 -8.74 -18.99
N LEU A 324 -23.12 -7.53 -19.41
CA LEU A 324 -22.49 -6.27 -19.05
C LEU A 324 -23.38 -5.47 -18.12
N ALA A 325 -22.75 -4.66 -17.29
CA ALA A 325 -23.38 -3.65 -16.47
C ALA A 325 -22.64 -2.31 -16.61
N ARG A 326 -23.21 -1.26 -16.05
CA ARG A 326 -22.59 0.05 -15.96
C ARG A 326 -22.32 0.38 -14.48
N ASN A 327 -21.11 0.75 -14.17
CA ASN A 327 -20.71 1.24 -12.87
C ASN A 327 -20.11 2.64 -13.05
N ASP A 328 -20.79 3.67 -12.55
CA ASP A 328 -20.55 5.08 -12.90
C ASP A 328 -20.55 5.29 -14.42
N GLU A 329 -19.43 5.70 -15.01
CA GLU A 329 -19.29 5.89 -16.45
C GLU A 329 -18.66 4.70 -17.17
N SER A 330 -18.17 3.67 -16.42
CA SER A 330 -17.45 2.54 -16.98
C SER A 330 -18.37 1.36 -17.29
N VAL A 331 -18.13 0.70 -18.43
CA VAL A 331 -18.74 -0.59 -18.77
C VAL A 331 -17.98 -1.68 -18.04
N VAL A 332 -18.69 -2.50 -17.27
CA VAL A 332 -18.13 -3.59 -16.49
C VAL A 332 -18.81 -4.92 -16.82
N THR A 333 -18.07 -6.03 -16.70
CA THR A 333 -18.67 -7.37 -16.76
C THR A 333 -19.54 -7.62 -15.55
N GLN A 334 -20.58 -8.44 -15.65
CA GLN A 334 -21.37 -8.87 -14.49
C GLN A 334 -20.74 -10.07 -13.78
N TYR A 335 -19.77 -10.73 -14.39
CA TYR A 335 -19.03 -11.85 -13.79
C TYR A 335 -17.68 -11.39 -13.23
N THR A 336 -17.29 -12.03 -12.13
CA THR A 336 -16.00 -11.79 -11.49
C THR A 336 -14.85 -12.40 -12.27
N MET A 337 -13.64 -12.01 -11.93
CA MET A 337 -12.39 -12.48 -12.57
C MET A 337 -12.33 -14.01 -12.71
N THR A 338 -12.67 -14.78 -11.66
CA THR A 338 -12.62 -16.24 -11.67
C THR A 338 -13.54 -16.84 -12.73
N THR A 339 -14.78 -16.37 -12.80
CA THR A 339 -15.77 -16.85 -13.77
C THR A 339 -15.37 -16.47 -15.20
N ILE A 340 -14.81 -15.29 -15.40
CA ILE A 340 -14.28 -14.84 -16.69
C ILE A 340 -13.16 -15.76 -17.18
N GLU A 341 -12.22 -16.14 -16.29
CA GLU A 341 -11.15 -17.09 -16.58
C GLU A 341 -11.70 -18.50 -16.95
N GLU A 342 -12.72 -18.98 -16.23
CA GLU A 342 -13.39 -20.26 -16.52
C GLU A 342 -14.05 -20.25 -17.91
N LEU A 343 -14.62 -19.12 -18.33
CA LEU A 343 -15.19 -18.92 -19.66
C LEU A 343 -14.13 -18.77 -20.77
N GLY A 344 -12.84 -18.79 -20.41
CA GLY A 344 -11.73 -18.71 -21.37
C GLY A 344 -11.38 -17.31 -21.83
N LEU A 345 -11.96 -16.27 -21.22
CA LEU A 345 -11.59 -14.87 -21.49
C LEU A 345 -10.33 -14.49 -20.73
N LEU A 346 -9.42 -13.80 -21.39
CA LEU A 346 -8.15 -13.41 -20.81
C LEU A 346 -8.21 -12.00 -20.21
N LYS A 347 -7.81 -11.91 -18.97
CA LYS A 347 -7.66 -10.66 -18.24
C LYS A 347 -6.32 -10.00 -18.59
N MET A 348 -6.33 -8.69 -18.77
CA MET A 348 -5.16 -7.82 -18.89
C MET A 348 -5.10 -6.92 -17.65
N ASP A 349 -4.00 -6.97 -16.90
CA ASP A 349 -3.86 -6.20 -15.67
C ASP A 349 -3.07 -4.91 -15.86
N PHE A 350 -3.78 -3.78 -15.77
CA PHE A 350 -3.22 -2.43 -15.78
C PHE A 350 -3.09 -1.92 -14.35
N LEU A 351 -1.96 -2.20 -13.70
CA LEU A 351 -1.76 -1.83 -12.31
C LEU A 351 -1.18 -0.42 -12.18
N GLY A 352 -1.69 0.35 -11.24
CA GLY A 352 -1.14 1.67 -10.90
C GLY A 352 -0.10 1.57 -9.79
N LEU A 353 1.14 1.99 -10.05
CA LEU A 353 2.21 2.03 -9.06
C LEU A 353 2.67 3.46 -8.81
N ARG A 354 2.35 4.02 -7.64
CA ARG A 354 2.73 5.40 -7.24
C ARG A 354 4.24 5.65 -7.33
N THR A 355 5.05 4.65 -7.03
CA THR A 355 6.52 4.75 -7.07
C THR A 355 7.03 5.11 -8.48
N LEU A 356 6.36 4.64 -9.54
CA LEU A 356 6.74 5.02 -10.91
C LEU A 356 6.49 6.51 -11.18
N THR A 357 5.42 7.08 -10.61
CA THR A 357 5.16 8.52 -10.65
C THR A 357 6.27 9.28 -9.91
N VAL A 358 6.60 8.84 -8.69
CA VAL A 358 7.69 9.46 -7.90
C VAL A 358 9.02 9.44 -8.67
N ILE A 359 9.38 8.30 -9.28
CA ILE A 359 10.60 8.20 -10.11
C ILE A 359 10.55 9.17 -11.28
N SER A 360 9.41 9.21 -12.00
CA SER A 360 9.23 10.08 -13.16
C SER A 360 9.35 11.56 -12.80
N ASP A 361 8.67 11.98 -11.74
CA ASP A 361 8.68 13.39 -11.29
C ASP A 361 10.06 13.79 -10.78
N THR A 362 10.75 12.88 -10.09
CA THR A 362 12.13 13.10 -9.68
C THR A 362 13.05 13.28 -10.90
N VAL A 363 12.96 12.38 -11.87
CA VAL A 363 13.75 12.46 -13.12
C VAL A 363 13.48 13.76 -13.86
N LYS A 364 12.20 14.18 -13.95
CA LYS A 364 11.82 15.47 -14.54
C LYS A 364 12.47 16.64 -13.80
N SER A 365 12.38 16.66 -12.48
CA SER A 365 12.98 17.71 -11.66
C SER A 365 14.52 17.73 -11.76
N VAL A 366 15.16 16.57 -11.84
CA VAL A 366 16.61 16.46 -12.05
C VAL A 366 17.02 17.01 -13.42
N ARG A 367 16.25 16.72 -14.48
CA ARG A 367 16.51 17.24 -15.83
C ARG A 367 16.37 18.76 -15.90
N GLU A 368 15.35 19.30 -15.24
CA GLU A 368 15.08 20.75 -15.22
C GLU A 368 16.14 21.54 -14.45
N ASN A 369 16.69 20.97 -13.38
CA ASN A 369 17.54 21.73 -12.47
C ASN A 369 19.04 21.40 -12.58
N ASN A 370 19.40 20.17 -12.98
CA ASN A 370 20.79 19.69 -12.84
C ASN A 370 21.37 19.08 -14.12
N ILE A 371 20.70 18.04 -14.66
CA ILE A 371 21.26 17.19 -15.71
C ILE A 371 20.20 16.95 -16.79
N PRO A 372 20.14 17.76 -17.87
CA PRO A 372 19.10 17.66 -18.90
C PRO A 372 18.97 16.27 -19.55
N ASP A 373 20.07 15.54 -19.71
CA ASP A 373 20.11 14.23 -20.36
C ASP A 373 20.06 13.05 -19.37
N PHE A 374 19.69 13.28 -18.11
CA PHE A 374 19.61 12.23 -17.10
C PHE A 374 18.59 11.16 -17.50
N ASP A 375 19.04 9.90 -17.50
CA ASP A 375 18.23 8.75 -17.87
C ASP A 375 18.34 7.64 -16.79
N ILE A 376 17.26 7.44 -16.04
CA ILE A 376 17.19 6.45 -14.98
C ILE A 376 17.31 5.00 -15.48
N GLU A 377 17.07 4.77 -16.76
CA GLU A 377 17.23 3.43 -17.35
C GLU A 377 18.72 3.06 -17.58
N LYS A 378 19.61 4.07 -17.63
CA LYS A 378 21.04 3.90 -17.91
C LYS A 378 21.93 3.93 -16.67
N ILE A 379 21.38 4.10 -15.47
CA ILE A 379 22.19 4.09 -14.24
C ILE A 379 22.85 2.73 -14.02
N SER A 380 24.06 2.73 -13.46
CA SER A 380 24.69 1.49 -13.00
C SER A 380 23.94 0.95 -11.79
N LEU A 381 23.71 -0.37 -11.77
CA LEU A 381 23.15 -1.08 -10.60
C LEU A 381 24.22 -1.44 -9.55
N ASP A 382 25.47 -0.98 -9.72
CA ASP A 382 26.62 -1.29 -8.85
C ASP A 382 27.16 -0.03 -8.16
N ASP A 383 26.33 1.04 -8.02
CA ASP A 383 26.75 2.28 -7.34
C ASP A 383 26.93 2.06 -5.84
N LYS A 384 28.20 2.14 -5.40
CA LYS A 384 28.57 1.91 -3.99
C LYS A 384 27.90 2.88 -3.02
N ALA A 385 27.74 4.17 -3.38
CA ALA A 385 27.14 5.15 -2.51
C ALA A 385 25.68 4.81 -2.16
N THR A 386 24.94 4.29 -3.15
CA THR A 386 23.56 3.83 -2.97
C THR A 386 23.49 2.66 -1.98
N TYR A 387 24.40 1.66 -2.09
CA TYR A 387 24.42 0.53 -1.14
C TYR A 387 24.90 0.95 0.25
N ASP A 388 25.85 1.88 0.36
CA ASP A 388 26.31 2.42 1.64
C ASP A 388 25.16 3.17 2.36
N MET A 389 24.36 3.96 1.62
CA MET A 389 23.17 4.63 2.14
C MET A 389 22.13 3.63 2.65
N LEU A 390 21.82 2.58 1.88
CA LEU A 390 20.91 1.51 2.31
C LEU A 390 21.42 0.81 3.56
N SER A 391 22.73 0.48 3.59
CA SER A 391 23.38 -0.18 4.74
C SER A 391 23.38 0.68 6.00
N ALA A 392 23.34 2.00 5.87
CA ALA A 392 23.19 2.95 6.97
C ALA A 392 21.73 3.13 7.45
N GLY A 393 20.75 2.44 6.83
CA GLY A 393 19.34 2.47 7.24
C GLY A 393 18.52 3.65 6.70
N TYR A 394 19.04 4.46 5.78
CA TYR A 394 18.30 5.57 5.16
C TYR A 394 17.29 5.09 4.10
N THR A 395 16.30 4.29 4.51
CA THR A 395 15.38 3.59 3.60
C THR A 395 13.98 4.20 3.49
N TYR A 396 13.68 5.31 4.15
CA TYR A 396 12.39 6.00 3.98
C TYR A 396 12.22 6.46 2.51
N GLY A 397 11.05 6.19 1.93
CA GLY A 397 10.77 6.42 0.52
C GLY A 397 11.38 5.41 -0.44
N VAL A 398 12.25 4.52 0.02
CA VAL A 398 12.81 3.46 -0.84
C VAL A 398 11.77 2.33 -0.99
N PHE A 399 11.41 2.06 -2.22
CA PHE A 399 10.36 1.09 -2.53
C PHE A 399 10.58 -0.28 -1.87
N GLN A 400 9.55 -0.80 -1.20
CA GLN A 400 9.57 -2.08 -0.46
C GLN A 400 10.59 -2.18 0.70
N CYS A 401 11.25 -1.07 1.09
CA CYS A 401 12.32 -1.08 2.09
C CYS A 401 12.06 -0.15 3.30
N GLU A 402 10.84 0.40 3.43
CA GLU A 402 10.56 1.47 4.41
C GLU A 402 10.25 0.98 5.83
N SER A 403 9.65 -0.22 6.01
CA SER A 403 9.23 -0.66 7.34
C SER A 403 10.44 -0.89 8.25
N ALA A 404 10.27 -0.69 9.57
CA ALA A 404 11.32 -0.85 10.56
C ALA A 404 12.01 -2.23 10.48
N GLY A 405 11.21 -3.30 10.34
CA GLY A 405 11.76 -4.64 10.30
C GLY A 405 12.61 -4.93 9.05
N ILE A 406 12.18 -4.49 7.85
CA ILE A 406 13.02 -4.68 6.64
C ILE A 406 14.25 -3.79 6.70
N ARG A 407 14.16 -2.60 7.30
CA ARG A 407 15.31 -1.70 7.53
C ARG A 407 16.36 -2.37 8.41
N ASN A 408 15.95 -2.99 9.53
CA ASN A 408 16.83 -3.76 10.40
C ASN A 408 17.55 -4.87 9.59
N VAL A 409 16.82 -5.63 8.77
CA VAL A 409 17.42 -6.67 7.92
C VAL A 409 18.46 -6.07 6.97
N ILE A 410 18.16 -4.97 6.29
CA ILE A 410 19.07 -4.29 5.35
C ILE A 410 20.33 -3.79 6.08
N THR A 411 20.17 -3.17 7.25
CA THR A 411 21.29 -2.65 8.06
C THR A 411 22.21 -3.77 8.54
N ARG A 412 21.65 -4.91 8.94
CA ARG A 412 22.42 -6.11 9.36
C ARG A 412 23.09 -6.83 8.18
N LEU A 413 22.38 -6.93 7.05
CA LEU A 413 22.88 -7.59 5.84
C LEU A 413 24.02 -6.79 5.17
N LYS A 414 23.89 -5.46 5.14
CA LYS A 414 24.77 -4.52 4.43
C LYS A 414 24.90 -4.89 2.94
N PRO A 415 23.83 -4.67 2.16
CA PRO A 415 23.79 -5.09 0.76
C PRO A 415 24.91 -4.43 -0.05
N GLN A 416 25.47 -5.14 -1.02
CA GLN A 416 26.57 -4.70 -1.89
C GLN A 416 26.24 -4.83 -3.38
N ASN A 417 25.16 -5.52 -3.71
CA ASN A 417 24.73 -5.77 -5.08
C ASN A 417 23.21 -5.96 -5.14
N ILE A 418 22.68 -5.99 -6.35
CA ILE A 418 21.23 -6.12 -6.56
C ILE A 418 20.67 -7.47 -6.10
N GLU A 419 21.47 -8.56 -6.13
CA GLU A 419 21.01 -9.88 -5.65
C GLU A 419 20.73 -9.87 -4.14
N ASP A 420 21.48 -9.08 -3.36
CA ASP A 420 21.22 -8.88 -1.95
C ASP A 420 19.84 -8.22 -1.72
N ILE A 421 19.47 -7.22 -2.56
CA ILE A 421 18.15 -6.57 -2.49
C ILE A 421 17.05 -7.55 -2.91
N ILE A 422 17.26 -8.32 -3.99
CA ILE A 422 16.34 -9.37 -4.45
C ILE A 422 16.05 -10.36 -3.32
N ALA A 423 17.10 -10.78 -2.61
CA ALA A 423 16.97 -11.72 -1.49
C ALA A 423 16.21 -11.11 -0.30
N VAL A 424 16.51 -9.87 0.10
CA VAL A 424 15.82 -9.18 1.21
C VAL A 424 14.34 -9.05 0.94
N ILE A 425 13.93 -8.58 -0.25
CA ILE A 425 12.52 -8.46 -0.64
C ILE A 425 11.80 -9.82 -0.62
N SER A 426 12.54 -10.90 -0.91
CA SER A 426 11.98 -12.26 -0.92
C SER A 426 11.88 -12.89 0.46
N LEU A 427 12.84 -12.61 1.34
CA LEU A 427 12.94 -13.20 2.68
C LEU A 427 12.06 -12.47 3.71
N TYR A 428 11.92 -11.13 3.60
CA TYR A 428 11.15 -10.36 4.58
C TYR A 428 9.64 -10.52 4.35
N ARG A 429 9.11 -11.70 4.67
CA ARG A 429 7.70 -12.09 4.56
C ARG A 429 7.37 -13.17 5.60
N PRO A 430 6.11 -13.26 6.06
CA PRO A 430 5.72 -14.36 6.94
C PRO A 430 6.08 -15.73 6.34
N GLY A 431 6.82 -16.53 7.10
CA GLY A 431 7.34 -17.83 6.70
C GLY A 431 8.83 -17.83 6.37
N PRO A 432 9.33 -17.15 5.31
CA PRO A 432 10.78 -17.12 5.03
C PRO A 432 11.60 -16.33 6.03
N MET A 433 10.98 -15.47 6.87
CA MET A 433 11.70 -14.67 7.87
C MET A 433 12.58 -15.48 8.82
N ASP A 434 12.20 -16.71 9.14
CA ASP A 434 12.99 -17.61 9.99
C ASP A 434 14.37 -17.94 9.40
N SER A 435 14.53 -17.78 8.08
CA SER A 435 15.80 -18.03 7.39
C SER A 435 16.72 -16.81 7.32
N ILE A 436 16.27 -15.62 7.74
CA ILE A 436 17.02 -14.36 7.58
C ILE A 436 18.34 -14.41 8.36
N ASP A 437 18.34 -14.88 9.59
CA ASP A 437 19.54 -14.90 10.42
C ASP A 437 20.60 -15.85 9.87
N MET A 438 20.18 -17.02 9.35
CA MET A 438 21.06 -17.95 8.67
C MET A 438 21.63 -17.35 7.37
N TYR A 439 20.77 -16.69 6.58
CA TYR A 439 21.18 -16.01 5.35
C TYR A 439 22.24 -14.93 5.63
N ILE A 440 22.00 -14.04 6.60
CA ILE A 440 22.94 -12.98 7.01
C ILE A 440 24.27 -13.59 7.50
N LYS A 441 24.20 -14.58 8.38
CA LYS A 441 25.39 -15.28 8.90
C LYS A 441 26.23 -15.87 7.78
N ASN A 442 25.61 -16.59 6.85
CA ASN A 442 26.27 -17.22 5.73
C ASN A 442 26.85 -16.19 4.75
N ARG A 443 26.11 -15.08 4.51
CA ARG A 443 26.55 -13.97 3.67
C ARG A 443 27.84 -13.32 4.20
N HIS A 444 27.93 -13.14 5.52
CA HIS A 444 29.14 -12.56 6.15
C HIS A 444 30.26 -13.59 6.34
N ASN A 445 29.93 -14.88 6.38
CA ASN A 445 30.91 -15.95 6.50
C ASN A 445 30.64 -17.11 5.52
N PRO A 446 30.93 -16.93 4.23
CA PRO A 446 30.67 -17.98 3.20
C PRO A 446 31.39 -19.31 3.46
N LYS A 447 32.47 -19.31 4.25
CA LYS A 447 33.22 -20.54 4.62
C LYS A 447 32.42 -21.44 5.58
N SER A 448 31.41 -20.93 6.25
CA SER A 448 30.53 -21.70 7.15
C SER A 448 29.45 -22.49 6.43
N ILE A 449 29.22 -22.25 5.14
CA ILE A 449 28.16 -22.88 4.35
C ILE A 449 28.46 -24.38 4.20
N ARG A 450 27.45 -25.23 4.49
CA ARG A 450 27.50 -26.67 4.31
C ARG A 450 26.36 -27.10 3.37
N TYR A 451 26.71 -27.80 2.31
CA TYR A 451 25.75 -28.37 1.36
C TYR A 451 25.58 -29.86 1.65
N LYS A 452 24.33 -30.34 1.69
CA LYS A 452 24.02 -31.80 1.90
C LYS A 452 24.58 -32.68 0.79
N THR A 453 24.74 -32.12 -0.43
CA THR A 453 25.43 -32.74 -1.57
C THR A 453 26.13 -31.67 -2.39
N PRO A 454 27.28 -31.95 -3.05
CA PRO A 454 28.00 -30.96 -3.85
C PRO A 454 27.21 -30.33 -4.98
N GLN A 455 26.23 -31.05 -5.54
CA GLN A 455 25.38 -30.56 -6.62
C GLN A 455 24.49 -29.38 -6.19
N LEU A 456 24.12 -29.30 -4.90
CA LEU A 456 23.35 -28.18 -4.37
C LEU A 456 24.11 -26.85 -4.40
N LYS A 457 25.44 -26.88 -4.44
CA LYS A 457 26.25 -25.67 -4.46
C LYS A 457 25.92 -24.81 -5.66
N ASN A 458 25.83 -25.38 -6.84
CA ASN A 458 25.54 -24.63 -8.08
C ASN A 458 24.18 -23.93 -8.06
N ILE A 459 23.23 -24.44 -7.26
CA ILE A 459 21.86 -23.91 -7.16
C ILE A 459 21.75 -22.88 -6.03
N LEU A 460 22.38 -23.15 -4.87
CA LEU A 460 22.17 -22.37 -3.65
C LEU A 460 23.32 -21.40 -3.34
N ASP A 461 24.39 -21.38 -4.12
CA ASP A 461 25.55 -20.50 -3.87
C ASP A 461 25.16 -19.01 -3.94
N VAL A 462 24.29 -18.66 -4.88
CA VAL A 462 23.74 -17.29 -5.05
C VAL A 462 22.93 -16.81 -3.84
N THR A 463 22.45 -17.73 -3.02
CA THR A 463 21.68 -17.46 -1.79
C THR A 463 22.38 -17.99 -0.54
N TYR A 464 23.69 -18.10 -0.59
CA TYR A 464 24.55 -18.50 0.54
C TYR A 464 24.11 -19.79 1.23
N GLY A 465 23.67 -20.78 0.43
CA GLY A 465 23.24 -22.08 0.92
C GLY A 465 21.79 -22.15 1.43
N CYS A 466 21.05 -21.05 1.38
CA CYS A 466 19.64 -21.01 1.77
C CYS A 466 18.71 -21.22 0.56
N MET A 467 17.64 -21.98 0.71
CA MET A 467 16.52 -21.94 -0.25
C MET A 467 15.73 -20.66 -0.04
N VAL A 468 15.52 -19.87 -1.12
CA VAL A 468 14.78 -18.61 -1.10
C VAL A 468 13.74 -18.58 -2.21
N PHE A 469 14.07 -19.14 -3.37
CA PHE A 469 13.28 -18.99 -4.58
C PHE A 469 12.62 -20.28 -5.04
N GLN A 470 11.42 -20.14 -5.60
CA GLN A 470 10.69 -21.24 -6.24
C GLN A 470 11.51 -21.91 -7.36
N GLY A 471 12.26 -21.13 -8.12
CA GLY A 471 13.15 -21.63 -9.16
C GLY A 471 14.24 -22.57 -8.64
N GLN A 472 14.76 -22.35 -7.43
CA GLN A 472 15.75 -23.24 -6.82
C GLN A 472 15.17 -24.63 -6.52
N VAL A 473 13.94 -24.69 -6.05
CA VAL A 473 13.23 -25.96 -5.85
C VAL A 473 13.09 -26.72 -7.17
N MET A 474 12.71 -26.01 -8.24
CA MET A 474 12.62 -26.62 -9.59
C MET A 474 13.98 -27.09 -10.11
N GLN A 475 15.04 -26.31 -9.91
CA GLN A 475 16.41 -26.69 -10.27
C GLN A 475 16.91 -27.90 -9.49
N ILE A 476 16.57 -28.00 -8.20
CA ILE A 476 16.89 -29.18 -7.38
C ILE A 476 16.24 -30.43 -7.96
N PHE A 477 14.95 -30.40 -8.31
CA PHE A 477 14.30 -31.52 -8.99
C PHE A 477 14.99 -31.90 -10.30
N ARG A 478 15.34 -30.92 -11.12
CA ARG A 478 15.99 -31.14 -12.40
C ARG A 478 17.42 -31.69 -12.27
N GLU A 479 18.25 -31.03 -11.49
CA GLU A 479 19.67 -31.35 -11.42
C GLU A 479 19.96 -32.60 -10.58
N LEU A 480 19.21 -32.83 -9.50
CA LEU A 480 19.46 -33.96 -8.63
C LEU A 480 18.71 -35.23 -9.05
N ALA A 481 17.51 -35.09 -9.65
CA ALA A 481 16.67 -36.23 -9.95
C ALA A 481 16.28 -36.36 -11.44
N GLY A 482 16.67 -35.41 -12.31
CA GLY A 482 16.46 -35.49 -13.78
C GLY A 482 15.05 -35.16 -14.24
N TYR A 483 14.30 -34.37 -13.49
CA TYR A 483 12.96 -33.89 -13.90
C TYR A 483 13.06 -32.89 -15.06
N SER A 484 12.00 -32.81 -15.88
CA SER A 484 11.75 -31.61 -16.70
C SER A 484 11.43 -30.43 -15.80
N PHE A 485 11.69 -29.19 -16.26
CA PHE A 485 11.24 -28.00 -15.52
C PHE A 485 9.71 -27.92 -15.42
N GLY A 486 9.01 -28.38 -16.48
CA GLY A 486 7.55 -28.44 -16.49
C GLY A 486 7.01 -29.27 -15.33
N ARG A 487 7.46 -30.53 -15.23
CA ARG A 487 7.09 -31.42 -14.13
C ARG A 487 7.51 -30.87 -12.76
N ALA A 488 8.72 -30.33 -12.66
CA ALA A 488 9.21 -29.74 -11.42
C ALA A 488 8.30 -28.60 -10.91
N ASP A 489 7.72 -27.75 -11.80
CA ASP A 489 6.73 -26.72 -11.40
C ASP A 489 5.42 -27.35 -10.89
N VAL A 490 4.94 -28.41 -11.54
CA VAL A 490 3.72 -29.13 -11.10
C VAL A 490 3.91 -29.70 -9.70
N VAL A 491 5.06 -30.36 -9.45
CA VAL A 491 5.38 -30.93 -8.11
C VAL A 491 5.53 -29.84 -7.05
N ARG A 492 6.26 -28.77 -7.35
CA ARG A 492 6.42 -27.61 -6.46
C ARG A 492 5.05 -27.03 -6.06
N ARG A 493 4.10 -26.91 -7.01
CA ARG A 493 2.73 -26.43 -6.72
C ARG A 493 1.96 -27.41 -5.83
N ALA A 494 2.13 -28.72 -6.04
CA ALA A 494 1.52 -29.74 -5.19
C ALA A 494 2.04 -29.62 -3.74
N MET A 495 3.36 -29.40 -3.57
CA MET A 495 3.97 -29.12 -2.26
C MET A 495 3.37 -27.87 -1.62
N SER A 496 3.31 -26.75 -2.35
CA SER A 496 2.73 -25.48 -1.84
C SER A 496 1.26 -25.63 -1.43
N LYS A 497 0.49 -26.47 -2.12
CA LYS A 497 -0.91 -26.79 -1.79
C LYS A 497 -1.07 -27.95 -0.80
N LYS A 498 0.03 -28.49 -0.25
CA LYS A 498 0.07 -29.60 0.72
C LYS A 498 -0.76 -30.81 0.29
N LYS A 499 -0.67 -31.20 -1.00
CA LYS A 499 -1.35 -32.38 -1.54
C LYS A 499 -0.59 -33.66 -1.13
N HIS A 500 -0.82 -34.20 0.07
CA HIS A 500 -0.04 -35.26 0.69
C HIS A 500 0.17 -36.50 -0.19
N LYS A 501 -0.90 -37.02 -0.82
CA LYS A 501 -0.78 -38.23 -1.70
C LYS A 501 0.17 -38.00 -2.88
N VAL A 502 0.11 -36.83 -3.49
CA VAL A 502 1.01 -36.48 -4.61
C VAL A 502 2.44 -36.34 -4.10
N MET A 503 2.63 -35.75 -2.91
CA MET A 503 3.95 -35.55 -2.33
C MET A 503 4.63 -36.86 -1.95
N GLU A 504 3.90 -37.86 -1.41
CA GLU A 504 4.44 -39.20 -1.10
C GLU A 504 4.90 -39.89 -2.38
N GLN A 505 4.11 -39.85 -3.44
CA GLN A 505 4.44 -40.45 -4.73
C GLN A 505 5.64 -39.76 -5.41
N GLU A 506 5.67 -38.43 -5.37
CA GLU A 506 6.78 -37.67 -5.98
C GLU A 506 8.07 -37.79 -5.15
N ARG A 507 7.98 -38.04 -3.83
CA ARG A 507 9.16 -38.38 -3.00
C ARG A 507 9.81 -39.67 -3.50
N GLU A 508 9.01 -40.69 -3.75
CA GLU A 508 9.53 -41.96 -4.28
C GLU A 508 10.23 -41.77 -5.62
N TYR A 509 9.60 -41.01 -6.52
CA TYR A 509 10.18 -40.71 -7.83
C TYR A 509 11.43 -39.82 -7.73
N PHE A 510 11.47 -38.88 -6.83
CA PHE A 510 12.63 -38.03 -6.59
C PHE A 510 13.84 -38.84 -6.09
N VAL A 511 13.61 -39.83 -5.22
CA VAL A 511 14.66 -40.67 -4.66
C VAL A 511 15.08 -41.74 -5.66
N ASN A 512 14.14 -42.55 -6.18
CA ASN A 512 14.41 -43.78 -6.91
C ASN A 512 14.22 -43.68 -8.44
N GLY A 513 13.58 -42.61 -8.92
CA GLY A 513 13.27 -42.40 -10.33
C GLY A 513 11.89 -42.94 -10.74
N LEU A 514 11.42 -42.53 -11.90
CA LEU A 514 10.19 -43.00 -12.52
C LEU A 514 10.50 -43.61 -13.87
N LYS A 515 10.18 -44.92 -14.03
CA LYS A 515 10.37 -45.67 -15.24
C LYS A 515 9.10 -45.65 -16.09
N ASN A 516 9.25 -45.36 -17.37
CA ASN A 516 8.18 -45.43 -18.36
C ASN A 516 7.88 -46.89 -18.76
N SER A 517 6.76 -47.14 -19.41
CA SER A 517 6.35 -48.45 -19.89
C SER A 517 7.30 -49.02 -20.98
N ASP A 518 8.00 -48.14 -21.70
CA ASP A 518 9.00 -48.53 -22.71
C ASP A 518 10.40 -48.86 -22.13
N GLY A 519 10.56 -48.77 -20.82
CA GLY A 519 11.81 -49.01 -20.13
C GLY A 519 12.73 -47.79 -19.98
N THR A 520 12.43 -46.67 -20.62
CA THR A 520 13.12 -45.38 -20.41
C THR A 520 12.74 -44.76 -19.09
N TYR A 521 13.43 -43.71 -18.66
CA TYR A 521 13.11 -43.01 -17.40
C TYR A 521 12.51 -41.65 -17.69
N ALA A 522 11.34 -41.39 -17.10
CA ALA A 522 10.74 -40.06 -17.09
C ALA A 522 11.50 -39.10 -16.16
N CYS A 523 12.11 -39.63 -15.09
CA CYS A 523 13.14 -38.96 -14.27
C CYS A 523 14.06 -40.04 -13.68
N ASP A 524 15.36 -39.72 -13.59
CA ASP A 524 16.37 -40.71 -13.14
C ASP A 524 16.27 -41.06 -11.65
N GLY A 525 15.89 -40.08 -10.83
CA GLY A 525 15.97 -40.13 -9.37
C GLY A 525 17.38 -39.86 -8.84
N CYS A 526 17.45 -39.42 -7.60
CA CYS A 526 18.71 -39.03 -6.94
C CYS A 526 19.71 -40.19 -6.79
N VAL A 527 19.21 -41.38 -6.43
CA VAL A 527 20.07 -42.56 -6.17
C VAL A 527 20.84 -42.95 -7.45
N ARG A 528 20.19 -42.96 -8.60
CA ARG A 528 20.84 -43.25 -9.89
C ARG A 528 21.87 -42.21 -10.30
N ARG A 529 21.70 -40.97 -9.82
CA ARG A 529 22.65 -39.86 -10.05
C ARG A 529 23.73 -39.76 -8.96
N GLY A 530 23.88 -40.83 -8.13
CA GLY A 530 24.96 -40.95 -7.16
C GLY A 530 24.71 -40.21 -5.83
N ILE A 531 23.46 -39.84 -5.50
CA ILE A 531 23.11 -39.22 -4.22
C ILE A 531 22.49 -40.27 -3.32
N PRO A 532 23.00 -40.46 -2.10
CA PRO A 532 22.43 -41.45 -1.14
C PRO A 532 20.95 -41.19 -0.85
N ALA A 533 20.17 -42.27 -0.70
CA ALA A 533 18.71 -42.16 -0.46
C ALA A 533 18.35 -41.32 0.77
N GLU A 534 19.14 -41.45 1.86
CA GLU A 534 18.94 -40.65 3.09
C GLU A 534 19.11 -39.16 2.84
N VAL A 535 20.16 -38.79 2.06
CA VAL A 535 20.43 -37.40 1.70
C VAL A 535 19.30 -36.87 0.80
N ALA A 536 18.86 -37.67 -0.19
CA ALA A 536 17.77 -37.31 -1.08
C ALA A 536 16.46 -37.07 -0.30
N ASN A 537 16.10 -37.96 0.62
CA ASN A 537 14.93 -37.81 1.50
C ASN A 537 15.03 -36.52 2.35
N SER A 538 16.19 -36.28 2.96
CA SER A 538 16.41 -35.06 3.75
C SER A 538 16.29 -33.76 2.91
N ILE A 539 16.73 -33.78 1.64
CA ILE A 539 16.58 -32.63 0.71
C ILE A 539 15.09 -32.47 0.34
N PHE A 540 14.36 -33.56 0.13
CA PHE A 540 12.93 -33.50 -0.15
C PHE A 540 12.13 -32.92 1.02
N ASP A 541 12.48 -33.27 2.26
CA ASP A 541 11.87 -32.67 3.46
C ASP A 541 12.12 -31.17 3.55
N ASP A 542 13.34 -30.71 3.30
CA ASP A 542 13.66 -29.29 3.26
C ASP A 542 12.83 -28.58 2.19
N MET A 543 12.75 -29.14 0.97
CA MET A 543 11.94 -28.56 -0.12
C MET A 543 10.46 -28.55 0.24
N SER A 544 9.94 -29.58 0.86
CA SER A 544 8.52 -29.71 1.22
C SER A 544 8.12 -28.68 2.29
N SER A 545 8.95 -28.49 3.29
CA SER A 545 8.73 -27.46 4.31
C SER A 545 8.84 -26.06 3.75
N PHE A 546 9.78 -25.82 2.85
CA PHE A 546 10.05 -24.51 2.25
C PHE A 546 9.08 -24.15 1.10
N ALA A 547 8.56 -25.12 0.33
CA ALA A 547 7.81 -24.86 -0.90
C ALA A 547 6.54 -24.01 -0.72
N SER A 548 5.93 -24.02 0.48
CA SER A 548 4.77 -23.16 0.80
C SER A 548 5.14 -21.69 0.97
N TYR A 549 6.41 -21.38 1.22
CA TYR A 549 6.91 -20.03 1.50
C TYR A 549 7.84 -19.50 0.42
N ALA A 550 8.31 -20.36 -0.49
CA ALA A 550 9.20 -20.00 -1.59
C ALA A 550 8.69 -18.83 -2.42
N PHE A 551 9.58 -17.89 -2.76
CA PHE A 551 9.20 -16.69 -3.50
C PHE A 551 9.58 -16.78 -5.00
N ASN A 552 8.85 -16.03 -5.83
CA ASN A 552 9.13 -15.94 -7.26
C ASN A 552 10.26 -14.95 -7.51
N LYS A 553 11.45 -15.44 -7.90
CA LYS A 553 12.62 -14.60 -8.19
C LYS A 553 12.35 -13.58 -9.30
N SER A 554 11.55 -13.91 -10.30
CA SER A 554 11.22 -13.00 -11.40
C SER A 554 10.53 -11.73 -10.89
N HIS A 555 9.60 -11.88 -9.93
CA HIS A 555 8.93 -10.76 -9.31
C HIS A 555 9.89 -9.92 -8.45
N SER A 556 10.67 -10.56 -7.56
CA SER A 556 11.59 -9.82 -6.70
C SER A 556 12.74 -9.15 -7.46
N ALA A 557 13.21 -9.74 -8.57
CA ALA A 557 14.22 -9.11 -9.41
C ALA A 557 13.70 -7.81 -10.05
N ALA A 558 12.49 -7.83 -10.60
CA ALA A 558 11.86 -6.64 -11.16
C ALA A 558 11.66 -5.55 -10.09
N TYR A 559 11.15 -5.92 -8.92
CA TYR A 559 10.91 -5.00 -7.81
C TYR A 559 12.19 -4.49 -7.15
N ALA A 560 13.25 -5.29 -7.11
CA ALA A 560 14.56 -4.86 -6.64
C ALA A 560 15.17 -3.75 -7.52
N VAL A 561 14.91 -3.77 -8.83
CA VAL A 561 15.33 -2.67 -9.72
C VAL A 561 14.60 -1.38 -9.38
N ILE A 562 13.28 -1.43 -9.10
CA ILE A 562 12.51 -0.25 -8.67
C ILE A 562 13.03 0.23 -7.30
N ALA A 563 13.27 -0.68 -6.35
CA ALA A 563 13.84 -0.35 -5.04
C ALA A 563 15.21 0.33 -5.20
N TYR A 564 16.06 -0.22 -6.04
CA TYR A 564 17.38 0.35 -6.31
C TYR A 564 17.28 1.74 -6.97
N ARG A 565 16.41 1.92 -7.97
CA ARG A 565 16.21 3.22 -8.63
C ARG A 565 15.74 4.28 -7.63
N THR A 566 14.81 3.95 -6.73
CA THR A 566 14.37 4.87 -5.67
C THR A 566 15.49 5.17 -4.67
N ALA A 567 16.29 4.17 -4.31
CA ALA A 567 17.46 4.36 -3.46
C ALA A 567 18.54 5.24 -4.13
N TYR A 568 18.80 5.00 -5.41
CA TYR A 568 19.75 5.80 -6.20
C TYR A 568 19.31 7.27 -6.28
N LEU A 569 18.03 7.52 -6.61
CA LEU A 569 17.49 8.88 -6.67
C LEU A 569 17.55 9.56 -5.30
N LYS A 570 17.23 8.84 -4.23
CA LYS A 570 17.37 9.36 -2.86
C LYS A 570 18.82 9.68 -2.50
N CYS A 571 19.76 8.83 -2.90
CA CYS A 571 21.18 9.02 -2.60
C CYS A 571 21.79 10.24 -3.31
N HIS A 572 21.51 10.37 -4.62
CA HIS A 572 22.15 11.38 -5.47
C HIS A 572 21.34 12.67 -5.64
N PHE A 573 20.01 12.61 -5.50
CA PHE A 573 19.06 13.71 -5.68
C PHE A 573 18.02 13.77 -4.56
N PRO A 574 18.46 13.80 -3.29
CA PRO A 574 17.54 13.62 -2.16
C PRO A 574 16.46 14.69 -2.06
N ALA A 575 16.76 15.95 -2.43
CA ALA A 575 15.78 17.03 -2.39
C ALA A 575 14.68 16.86 -3.45
N GLN A 576 15.07 16.55 -4.71
CA GLN A 576 14.12 16.32 -5.79
C GLN A 576 13.29 15.06 -5.54
N PHE A 577 13.95 13.96 -5.09
CA PHE A 577 13.27 12.71 -4.76
C PHE A 577 12.24 12.90 -3.65
N THR A 578 12.61 13.59 -2.57
CA THR A 578 11.68 13.77 -1.47
C THR A 578 10.56 14.75 -1.80
N ALA A 579 10.80 15.76 -2.64
CA ALA A 579 9.72 16.64 -3.14
C ALA A 579 8.66 15.84 -3.92
N ALA A 580 9.08 14.95 -4.81
CA ALA A 580 8.18 14.04 -5.54
C ALA A 580 7.48 13.06 -4.60
N LEU A 581 8.20 12.51 -3.62
CA LEU A 581 7.67 11.58 -2.63
C LEU A 581 6.60 12.25 -1.75
N LEU A 582 6.86 13.44 -1.21
CA LEU A 582 5.91 14.25 -0.43
C LEU A 582 4.65 14.56 -1.24
N THR A 583 4.83 14.90 -2.52
CA THR A 583 3.69 15.14 -3.43
C THR A 583 2.82 13.90 -3.59
N SER A 584 3.42 12.73 -3.69
CA SER A 584 2.69 11.46 -3.84
C SER A 584 1.84 11.06 -2.61
N VAL A 585 2.13 11.65 -1.44
CA VAL A 585 1.44 11.39 -0.17
C VAL A 585 0.80 12.65 0.40
N ILE A 586 0.46 13.62 -0.44
CA ILE A 586 0.04 14.96 -0.03
C ILE A 586 -1.19 14.97 0.90
N ASP A 587 -2.02 13.93 0.82
CA ASP A 587 -3.21 13.75 1.66
C ASP A 587 -2.91 13.04 3.02
N ASP A 588 -1.67 12.59 3.24
CA ASP A 588 -1.25 11.85 4.43
C ASP A 588 -0.25 12.66 5.25
N SER A 589 -0.76 13.47 6.18
CA SER A 589 0.05 14.35 7.03
C SER A 589 1.06 13.58 7.89
N THR A 590 0.78 12.32 8.25
CA THR A 590 1.70 11.48 9.04
C THR A 590 2.93 11.11 8.23
N LYS A 591 2.73 10.69 6.97
CA LYS A 591 3.86 10.40 6.08
C LYS A 591 4.63 11.65 5.69
N ILE A 592 3.94 12.79 5.48
CA ILE A 592 4.61 14.06 5.23
C ILE A 592 5.56 14.39 6.39
N ALA A 593 5.11 14.27 7.64
CA ALA A 593 5.94 14.50 8.82
C ALA A 593 7.18 13.57 8.84
N LEU A 594 6.97 12.27 8.59
CA LEU A 594 8.04 11.27 8.57
C LEU A 594 9.11 11.59 7.52
N TYR A 595 8.72 11.97 6.31
CA TYR A 595 9.66 12.26 5.22
C TYR A 595 10.38 13.60 5.39
N ILE A 596 9.73 14.56 6.06
CA ILE A 596 10.39 15.84 6.41
C ILE A 596 11.43 15.63 7.51
N ASP A 597 11.15 14.78 8.51
CA ASP A 597 12.15 14.41 9.50
C ASP A 597 13.37 13.70 8.88
N ASP A 598 13.13 12.82 7.89
CA ASP A 598 14.19 12.17 7.15
C ASP A 598 15.05 13.17 6.35
N LEU A 599 14.46 14.24 5.77
CA LEU A 599 15.22 15.34 5.14
C LEU A 599 16.13 16.06 6.14
N ALA A 600 15.65 16.30 7.36
CA ALA A 600 16.45 16.93 8.39
C ALA A 600 17.69 16.09 8.73
N ARG A 601 17.57 14.76 8.77
CA ARG A 601 18.71 13.84 8.94
C ARG A 601 19.70 13.91 7.78
N LEU A 602 19.20 14.13 6.56
CA LEU A 602 20.00 14.35 5.36
C LEU A 602 20.53 15.79 5.25
N LYS A 603 20.26 16.67 6.22
CA LYS A 603 20.63 18.08 6.26
C LYS A 603 20.09 18.91 5.09
N ILE A 604 18.89 18.58 4.65
CA ILE A 604 18.18 19.29 3.58
C ILE A 604 17.06 20.12 4.19
N ASN A 605 17.04 21.41 3.88
CA ASN A 605 16.06 22.34 4.43
C ASN A 605 14.70 22.22 3.71
N VAL A 606 13.62 22.29 4.49
CA VAL A 606 12.27 22.46 4.00
C VAL A 606 11.89 23.94 4.15
N LEU A 607 11.58 24.57 3.04
CA LEU A 607 11.20 25.98 3.00
C LEU A 607 9.70 26.11 3.23
N SER A 608 9.29 27.08 4.06
CA SER A 608 7.90 27.37 4.37
C SER A 608 7.07 27.64 3.09
N PRO A 609 5.74 27.38 3.11
CA PRO A 609 4.90 27.71 1.97
C PRO A 609 4.89 29.21 1.70
N SER A 610 4.74 29.61 0.42
CA SER A 610 4.66 31.00 0.01
C SER A 610 3.76 31.13 -1.22
N VAL A 611 2.78 32.02 -1.19
CA VAL A 611 1.93 32.29 -2.37
C VAL A 611 2.72 32.82 -3.57
N ASN A 612 3.90 33.38 -3.32
CA ASN A 612 4.78 33.94 -4.34
C ASN A 612 5.81 32.92 -4.89
N GLU A 613 6.01 31.77 -4.25
CA GLU A 613 7.07 30.82 -4.62
C GLU A 613 6.62 29.38 -4.66
N SER A 614 5.62 29.00 -3.83
CA SER A 614 5.10 27.64 -3.81
C SER A 614 4.17 27.38 -4.99
N PHE A 615 4.15 26.13 -5.42
CA PHE A 615 3.20 25.57 -6.36
C PHE A 615 2.24 24.62 -5.64
N ARG A 616 1.34 24.02 -6.39
CA ARG A 616 0.40 23.02 -5.86
C ARG A 616 1.14 21.89 -5.15
N ALA A 617 2.12 21.30 -5.84
CA ALA A 617 2.96 20.23 -5.36
C ALA A 617 4.17 20.75 -4.55
N PHE A 618 4.83 19.84 -3.82
CA PHE A 618 6.16 20.12 -3.30
C PHE A 618 7.15 20.24 -4.47
N THR A 619 8.06 21.20 -4.40
CA THR A 619 9.06 21.43 -5.44
C THR A 619 10.45 21.51 -4.84
N SER A 620 11.48 21.33 -5.65
CA SER A 620 12.87 21.45 -5.21
C SER A 620 13.71 22.26 -6.20
N ASP A 621 14.63 23.05 -5.65
CA ASP A 621 15.69 23.73 -6.37
C ASP A 621 16.99 22.90 -6.47
N GLY A 622 16.94 21.64 -6.03
CA GLY A 622 18.09 20.73 -5.96
C GLY A 622 18.84 20.76 -4.62
N LYS A 623 18.60 21.75 -3.77
CA LYS A 623 19.26 21.91 -2.45
C LYS A 623 18.27 21.92 -1.30
N SER A 624 17.07 22.40 -1.54
CA SER A 624 15.99 22.51 -0.57
C SER A 624 14.68 22.02 -1.16
N VAL A 625 13.70 21.78 -0.30
CA VAL A 625 12.34 21.41 -0.69
C VAL A 625 11.40 22.55 -0.29
N ARG A 626 10.62 23.08 -1.23
CA ARG A 626 9.58 24.08 -0.98
C ARG A 626 8.26 23.38 -0.67
N PHE A 627 7.60 23.80 0.40
CA PHE A 627 6.31 23.25 0.82
C PHE A 627 5.21 23.53 -0.21
N GLY A 628 4.45 22.49 -0.59
CA GLY A 628 3.36 22.58 -1.55
C GLY A 628 2.08 23.17 -0.96
N LEU A 629 1.38 24.05 -1.70
CA LEU A 629 0.17 24.71 -1.21
C LEU A 629 -0.97 23.72 -0.96
N LEU A 630 -1.07 22.62 -1.71
CA LEU A 630 -2.13 21.63 -1.55
C LEU A 630 -2.03 20.86 -0.23
N ALA A 631 -0.86 20.79 0.40
CA ALA A 631 -0.68 20.19 1.71
C ALA A 631 -1.22 21.05 2.87
N ILE A 632 -1.63 22.29 2.60
CA ILE A 632 -2.26 23.19 3.58
C ILE A 632 -3.75 22.87 3.66
N LYS A 633 -4.26 22.63 4.86
CA LYS A 633 -5.69 22.33 5.08
C LYS A 633 -6.58 23.47 4.55
N ASN A 634 -7.77 23.09 4.10
CA ASN A 634 -8.80 24.00 3.55
C ASN A 634 -8.47 24.67 2.21
N LEU A 635 -7.37 24.30 1.55
CA LEU A 635 -7.08 24.74 0.19
C LEU A 635 -7.54 23.72 -0.85
N GLY A 636 -8.38 24.18 -1.79
CA GLY A 636 -8.84 23.35 -2.92
C GLY A 636 -8.01 23.57 -4.18
N TYR A 637 -8.01 22.57 -5.07
CA TYR A 637 -7.29 22.63 -6.35
C TYR A 637 -7.55 23.89 -7.17
N ASN A 638 -8.83 24.24 -7.37
CA ASN A 638 -9.21 25.38 -8.21
C ASN A 638 -8.69 26.72 -7.68
N PHE A 639 -8.70 26.89 -6.35
CA PHE A 639 -8.20 28.11 -5.74
C PHE A 639 -6.67 28.23 -5.88
N ILE A 640 -5.94 27.13 -5.73
CA ILE A 640 -4.49 27.12 -5.95
C ILE A 640 -4.15 27.40 -7.41
N ASP A 641 -4.89 26.83 -8.37
CA ASP A 641 -4.73 27.11 -9.79
C ASP A 641 -5.00 28.60 -10.12
N THR A 642 -5.95 29.23 -9.42
CA THR A 642 -6.20 30.69 -9.53
C THR A 642 -5.01 31.48 -9.01
N ILE A 643 -4.43 31.08 -7.85
CA ILE A 643 -3.23 31.72 -7.30
C ILE A 643 -2.07 31.64 -8.30
N ASP A 644 -1.81 30.47 -8.88
CA ASP A 644 -0.72 30.24 -9.82
C ASP A 644 -0.93 31.01 -11.12
N LYS A 645 -2.13 31.00 -11.71
CA LYS A 645 -2.47 31.71 -12.93
C LYS A 645 -2.29 33.23 -12.76
N GLU A 646 -2.82 33.80 -11.68
CA GLU A 646 -2.71 35.20 -11.37
C GLU A 646 -1.25 35.64 -11.14
N ARG A 647 -0.50 34.85 -10.40
CA ARG A 647 0.92 35.09 -10.17
C ARG A 647 1.73 35.11 -11.47
N ASN A 648 1.47 34.15 -12.35
CA ASN A 648 2.19 33.99 -13.61
C ASN A 648 1.82 35.13 -14.61
N SER A 649 0.57 35.60 -14.60
CA SER A 649 0.09 36.63 -15.53
C SER A 649 0.43 38.04 -15.07
N ASN A 650 0.32 38.32 -13.77
CA ASN A 650 0.37 39.64 -13.18
C ASN A 650 1.54 39.84 -12.19
N GLY A 651 2.45 38.89 -12.12
CA GLY A 651 3.61 38.92 -11.23
C GLY A 651 3.30 38.64 -9.76
N LYS A 652 4.34 38.77 -8.92
CA LYS A 652 4.24 38.48 -7.48
C LYS A 652 3.21 39.35 -6.77
N TYR A 653 2.54 38.77 -5.77
CA TYR A 653 1.63 39.50 -4.87
C TYR A 653 2.41 40.44 -3.96
N LYS A 654 1.90 41.66 -3.76
CA LYS A 654 2.59 42.72 -3.05
C LYS A 654 2.03 42.98 -1.65
N SER A 655 0.71 42.80 -1.45
CA SER A 655 0.05 42.95 -0.16
C SER A 655 -1.08 41.93 0.00
N LEU A 656 -1.63 41.79 1.20
CA LEU A 656 -2.82 40.97 1.45
C LEU A 656 -4.02 41.46 0.60
N TYR A 657 -4.18 42.78 0.45
CA TYR A 657 -5.24 43.34 -0.37
C TYR A 657 -5.05 42.97 -1.85
N ASP A 658 -3.83 43.15 -2.38
CA ASP A 658 -3.49 42.78 -3.78
C ASP A 658 -3.78 41.28 -4.01
N PHE A 659 -3.35 40.39 -3.08
CA PHE A 659 -3.65 39.00 -3.13
C PHE A 659 -5.15 38.70 -3.17
N CYS A 660 -5.91 39.22 -2.19
CA CYS A 660 -7.34 38.99 -2.12
C CYS A 660 -8.08 39.54 -3.33
N LYS A 661 -7.73 40.77 -3.81
CA LYS A 661 -8.37 41.41 -4.95
C LYS A 661 -8.19 40.62 -6.24
N ARG A 662 -6.99 40.12 -6.51
CA ARG A 662 -6.64 39.35 -7.70
C ARG A 662 -7.20 37.94 -7.69
N THR A 663 -7.30 37.31 -6.53
CA THR A 663 -7.82 35.92 -6.40
C THR A 663 -9.32 35.85 -6.11
N TYR A 664 -9.99 37.02 -5.89
CA TYR A 664 -11.41 37.04 -5.59
C TYR A 664 -12.29 36.58 -6.76
N GLY A 665 -13.00 35.45 -6.63
CA GLY A 665 -13.83 34.84 -7.65
C GLY A 665 -14.66 33.67 -7.13
N LYS A 666 -15.12 32.81 -8.04
CA LYS A 666 -15.98 31.66 -7.70
C LYS A 666 -15.34 30.69 -6.68
N ASP A 667 -14.04 30.51 -6.78
CA ASP A 667 -13.29 29.57 -5.95
C ASP A 667 -12.67 30.22 -4.71
N PHE A 668 -12.86 31.54 -4.52
CA PHE A 668 -12.36 32.26 -3.35
C PHE A 668 -13.10 31.83 -2.10
N ASN A 669 -12.36 31.40 -1.09
CA ASN A 669 -12.90 30.98 0.19
C ASN A 669 -12.12 31.64 1.34
N LYS A 670 -12.82 32.38 2.20
CA LYS A 670 -12.23 33.04 3.37
C LYS A 670 -11.45 32.07 4.27
N ARG A 671 -11.96 30.85 4.50
CA ARG A 671 -11.25 29.82 5.28
C ARG A 671 -9.94 29.38 4.63
N ALA A 672 -9.89 29.34 3.30
CA ALA A 672 -8.65 29.03 2.57
C ALA A 672 -7.61 30.14 2.76
N VAL A 673 -8.02 31.42 2.72
CA VAL A 673 -7.12 32.55 2.99
C VAL A 673 -6.65 32.56 4.45
N GLU A 674 -7.53 32.28 5.40
CA GLU A 674 -7.15 32.09 6.82
C GLU A 674 -6.13 30.94 6.98
N GLY A 675 -6.29 29.83 6.23
CA GLY A 675 -5.32 28.73 6.20
C GLY A 675 -3.96 29.15 5.65
N LEU A 676 -3.93 29.96 4.59
CA LEU A 676 -2.71 30.54 4.03
C LEU A 676 -2.01 31.50 5.02
N ILE A 677 -2.77 32.33 5.75
CA ILE A 677 -2.21 33.21 6.79
C ILE A 677 -1.61 32.38 7.92
N LYS A 678 -2.39 31.46 8.48
CA LYS A 678 -1.97 30.62 9.61
C LYS A 678 -0.77 29.74 9.30
N SER A 679 -0.65 29.25 8.07
CA SER A 679 0.49 28.46 7.61
C SER A 679 1.75 29.28 7.30
N GLY A 680 1.67 30.60 7.31
CA GLY A 680 2.76 31.50 6.92
C GLY A 680 2.92 31.69 5.42
N ALA A 681 2.01 31.15 4.58
CA ALA A 681 2.11 31.26 3.13
C ALA A 681 1.97 32.70 2.59
N LEU A 682 1.42 33.60 3.40
CA LEU A 682 1.28 35.04 3.09
C LEU A 682 2.31 35.92 3.83
N ASP A 683 3.26 35.31 4.56
CA ASP A 683 4.30 36.09 5.24
C ASP A 683 5.11 36.91 4.23
N GLY A 684 5.53 38.13 4.61
CA GLY A 684 6.25 39.05 3.75
C GLY A 684 5.38 39.93 2.85
N LEU A 685 4.05 39.88 2.99
CA LEU A 685 3.11 40.77 2.29
C LEU A 685 2.78 42.06 3.07
N GLY A 686 3.68 42.52 3.91
CA GLY A 686 3.63 43.83 4.57
C GLY A 686 2.92 43.85 5.93
N LEU A 687 2.08 42.84 6.26
CA LEU A 687 1.39 42.73 7.54
C LEU A 687 1.87 41.46 8.29
N ASN A 688 1.81 41.48 9.61
CA ASN A 688 2.03 40.29 10.40
C ASN A 688 0.77 39.36 10.42
N ARG A 689 0.87 38.10 10.83
CA ARG A 689 -0.24 37.13 10.75
C ARG A 689 -1.47 37.55 11.55
N ARG A 690 -1.28 38.20 12.72
CA ARG A 690 -2.36 38.69 13.57
C ARG A 690 -3.07 39.87 12.89
N GLU A 691 -2.35 40.81 12.33
CA GLU A 691 -2.88 41.89 11.52
C GLU A 691 -3.67 41.38 10.32
N MET A 692 -3.12 40.40 9.58
CA MET A 692 -3.78 39.80 8.43
C MET A 692 -5.12 39.17 8.82
N LEU A 693 -5.18 38.37 9.88
CA LEU A 693 -6.42 37.75 10.37
C LEU A 693 -7.44 38.78 10.85
N THR A 694 -6.97 39.85 11.52
CA THR A 694 -7.84 40.90 12.03
C THR A 694 -8.46 41.74 10.91
N ASN A 695 -7.69 42.03 9.86
CA ASN A 695 -8.10 42.90 8.77
C ASN A 695 -8.76 42.15 7.58
N LEU A 696 -8.63 40.81 7.51
CA LEU A 696 -9.20 40.02 6.41
C LEU A 696 -10.70 40.25 6.19
N PRO A 697 -11.57 40.30 7.21
CA PRO A 697 -12.98 40.61 7.01
C PRO A 697 -13.24 41.95 6.33
N LEU A 698 -12.53 42.98 6.77
CA LEU A 698 -12.64 44.36 6.21
C LEU A 698 -12.15 44.39 4.76
N ILE A 699 -11.06 43.72 4.43
CA ILE A 699 -10.50 43.65 3.07
C ILE A 699 -11.49 42.94 2.13
N VAL A 700 -12.06 41.81 2.55
CA VAL A 700 -13.02 41.05 1.73
C VAL A 700 -14.28 41.87 1.50
N GLU A 701 -14.84 42.52 2.52
CA GLU A 701 -16.03 43.37 2.40
C GLU A 701 -15.80 44.54 1.45
N ASN A 702 -14.60 45.13 1.51
CA ASN A 702 -14.24 46.24 0.60
C ASN A 702 -14.17 45.77 -0.87
N ILE A 703 -13.56 44.62 -1.12
CA ILE A 703 -13.48 44.02 -2.47
C ILE A 703 -14.89 43.64 -2.98
N GLU A 704 -15.76 43.12 -2.13
CA GLU A 704 -17.14 42.80 -2.50
C GLU A 704 -17.94 44.04 -2.85
N ARG A 705 -17.77 45.11 -2.07
CA ARG A 705 -18.43 46.40 -2.34
C ARG A 705 -17.95 47.01 -3.65
N ASP A 706 -16.63 47.02 -3.90
CA ASP A 706 -16.06 47.52 -5.14
C ASP A 706 -16.57 46.74 -6.36
N LYS A 707 -16.67 45.42 -6.28
CA LYS A 707 -17.24 44.60 -7.36
C LYS A 707 -18.73 44.83 -7.60
N ARG A 708 -19.51 45.07 -6.55
CA ARG A 708 -20.95 45.40 -6.69
C ARG A 708 -21.14 46.78 -7.35
N ASN A 709 -20.23 47.71 -7.09
CA ASN A 709 -20.30 49.05 -7.64
C ASN A 709 -19.77 49.14 -9.08
N ASN A 710 -18.90 48.22 -9.50
CA ASN A 710 -18.37 48.12 -10.86
C ASN A 710 -19.12 46.98 -11.59
N VAL A 711 -20.28 47.27 -12.13
CA VAL A 711 -20.96 46.40 -13.10
C VAL A 711 -20.23 46.56 -14.44
N ASP A 712 -19.76 45.46 -15.02
CA ASP A 712 -19.04 45.47 -16.32
C ASP A 712 -19.82 46.24 -17.38
N GLY A 713 -19.21 47.35 -17.90
CA GLY A 713 -19.77 48.17 -18.96
C GLY A 713 -20.39 49.48 -18.51
N GLN A 714 -20.49 49.83 -17.22
CA GLN A 714 -20.93 51.12 -16.72
C GLN A 714 -19.72 51.97 -16.30
N LEU A 715 -19.33 52.92 -17.16
CA LEU A 715 -18.37 53.98 -16.80
C LEU A 715 -18.94 54.79 -15.63
N GLY A 716 -18.33 54.74 -14.46
CA GLY A 716 -18.68 55.55 -13.30
C GLY A 716 -18.52 57.02 -13.63
N LEU A 717 -19.36 57.89 -13.08
CA LEU A 717 -19.32 59.35 -13.29
C LEU A 717 -17.92 59.94 -12.98
N PHE A 718 -17.08 59.26 -12.22
CA PHE A 718 -15.72 59.66 -11.84
C PHE A 718 -14.63 59.20 -12.84
N ASP A 719 -14.88 58.24 -13.72
CA ASP A 719 -13.94 57.84 -14.79
C ASP A 719 -13.80 58.87 -15.88
N LEU A 720 -14.78 59.77 -16.00
CA LEU A 720 -14.77 60.89 -16.92
C LEU A 720 -13.90 62.06 -16.45
N SER A 721 -13.45 62.09 -15.21
CA SER A 721 -12.65 63.16 -14.63
C SER A 721 -11.14 62.97 -14.66
N GLY A 722 -10.64 61.84 -15.26
CA GLY A 722 -9.21 61.56 -15.35
C GLY A 722 -8.51 61.30 -14.01
N VAL A 723 -9.29 61.22 -12.93
CA VAL A 723 -8.80 60.75 -11.61
C VAL A 723 -8.97 59.23 -11.62
N THR A 724 -7.89 58.49 -11.86
CA THR A 724 -7.86 57.04 -11.64
C THR A 724 -8.32 56.76 -10.22
N SER A 725 -9.57 56.30 -10.08
CA SER A 725 -10.08 55.71 -8.82
C SER A 725 -9.32 54.39 -8.60
N GLY A 726 -8.03 54.48 -8.27
CA GLY A 726 -7.33 53.38 -7.66
C GLY A 726 -8.09 53.11 -6.37
N GLY A 727 -8.82 51.96 -6.29
CA GLY A 727 -9.50 51.57 -5.07
C GLY A 727 -8.51 51.70 -3.94
N ASN A 728 -8.76 52.62 -3.01
CA ASN A 728 -7.85 52.86 -1.91
C ASN A 728 -7.80 51.56 -1.07
N GLU A 729 -6.62 51.00 -0.96
CA GLU A 729 -6.35 49.91 -0.03
C GLU A 729 -6.87 50.34 1.36
N PRO A 730 -7.73 49.54 2.00
CA PRO A 730 -8.32 49.95 3.27
C PRO A 730 -7.23 50.11 4.32
N GLN A 731 -7.33 51.13 5.17
CA GLN A 731 -6.40 51.32 6.26
C GLN A 731 -6.51 50.11 7.23
N CYS A 732 -5.44 49.31 7.29
CA CYS A 732 -5.37 48.16 8.16
C CYS A 732 -5.08 48.57 9.60
N LYS A 733 -5.69 47.91 10.56
CA LYS A 733 -5.37 48.06 11.98
C LYS A 733 -4.04 47.36 12.26
N HIS A 734 -3.12 48.07 12.86
CA HIS A 734 -1.83 47.49 13.31
C HIS A 734 -1.93 46.95 14.73
N CYS A 735 -1.29 45.82 14.97
CA CYS A 735 -1.19 45.16 16.28
C CYS A 735 0.08 44.32 16.36
N ASP A 736 0.51 44.00 17.59
CA ASP A 736 1.64 43.13 17.81
C ASP A 736 1.32 41.70 17.31
N GLU A 737 2.35 41.01 16.81
CA GLU A 737 2.24 39.64 16.33
C GLU A 737 1.85 38.68 17.46
N PHE A 738 1.34 37.50 17.10
CA PHE A 738 1.10 36.40 18.01
C PHE A 738 2.39 35.94 18.69
N PRO A 739 2.31 35.44 19.92
CA PRO A 739 3.46 34.78 20.57
C PRO A 739 4.00 33.64 19.71
N ALA A 740 5.32 33.41 19.73
CA ALA A 740 5.98 32.41 18.88
C ALA A 740 5.35 31.00 18.99
N LEU A 741 4.95 30.59 20.19
CA LEU A 741 4.30 29.28 20.40
C LEU A 741 2.93 29.19 19.72
N GLU A 742 2.19 30.32 19.66
CA GLU A 742 0.89 30.37 18.99
C GLU A 742 1.06 30.32 17.47
N LEU A 743 2.07 31.00 16.90
CA LEU A 743 2.42 30.91 15.49
C LEU A 743 2.77 29.46 15.08
N LEU A 744 3.61 28.78 15.88
CA LEU A 744 3.96 27.39 15.66
C LEU A 744 2.75 26.46 15.77
N SER A 745 1.83 26.74 16.69
CA SER A 745 0.57 25.98 16.81
C SER A 745 -0.33 26.16 15.59
N MET A 746 -0.42 27.38 15.02
CA MET A 746 -1.14 27.65 13.79
C MET A 746 -0.53 26.92 12.59
N GLU A 747 0.80 26.92 12.47
CA GLU A 747 1.48 26.15 11.42
C GLU A 747 1.14 24.67 11.53
N LYS A 748 1.24 24.07 12.72
CA LYS A 748 0.91 22.67 12.96
C LYS A 748 -0.56 22.36 12.69
N GLU A 749 -1.48 23.28 13.05
CA GLU A 749 -2.90 23.16 12.75
C GLU A 749 -3.15 23.01 11.25
N MET A 750 -2.51 23.85 10.44
CA MET A 750 -2.77 23.94 9.00
C MET A 750 -1.96 22.97 8.15
N THR A 751 -0.73 22.66 8.53
CA THR A 751 0.20 21.85 7.74
C THR A 751 0.48 20.47 8.34
N GLY A 752 0.10 20.25 9.60
CA GLY A 752 0.47 19.06 10.38
C GLY A 752 1.86 19.13 11.00
N LEU A 753 2.63 20.22 10.78
CA LEU A 753 4.04 20.35 11.12
C LEU A 753 4.37 21.71 11.72
N TYR A 754 5.45 21.77 12.48
CA TYR A 754 6.11 23.01 12.86
C TYR A 754 7.11 23.39 11.75
N LEU A 755 6.79 24.36 10.92
CA LEU A 755 7.61 24.68 9.73
C LEU A 755 8.77 25.63 10.04
N THR A 756 8.54 26.61 10.92
CA THR A 756 9.53 27.66 11.23
C THR A 756 10.42 27.32 12.43
N GLY A 757 10.11 26.26 13.17
CA GLY A 757 10.91 25.79 14.30
C GLY A 757 10.11 24.91 15.25
N HIS A 758 10.76 23.99 15.92
CA HIS A 758 10.08 23.14 16.89
C HIS A 758 9.99 23.82 18.26
N PRO A 759 8.83 23.80 18.98
CA PRO A 759 8.68 24.46 20.29
C PRO A 759 9.73 24.04 21.32
N MET A 760 10.25 22.81 21.21
CA MET A 760 11.24 22.26 22.13
C MET A 760 12.68 22.70 21.87
N VAL A 761 12.98 23.37 20.73
CA VAL A 761 14.34 23.83 20.42
C VAL A 761 14.87 24.79 21.51
N GLN A 762 14.02 25.69 22.00
CA GLN A 762 14.41 26.60 23.12
C GLN A 762 14.74 25.86 24.40
N TYR A 763 14.29 24.61 24.58
CA TYR A 763 14.56 23.76 25.75
C TYR A 763 15.71 22.77 25.53
N GLU A 764 16.41 22.80 24.40
CA GLU A 764 17.47 21.82 24.08
C GLU A 764 18.63 21.89 25.09
N THR A 765 19.03 23.10 25.49
CA THR A 765 20.07 23.30 26.49
C THR A 765 19.62 22.74 27.87
N LEU A 766 18.37 22.97 28.24
CA LEU A 766 17.78 22.47 29.48
C LEU A 766 17.66 20.92 29.43
N SER A 767 17.24 20.36 28.31
CA SER A 767 17.16 18.91 28.10
C SER A 767 18.52 18.24 28.34
N LYS A 768 19.60 18.82 27.78
CA LYS A 768 20.96 18.32 27.96
C LYS A 768 21.41 18.42 29.44
N LYS A 769 21.14 19.54 30.14
CA LYS A 769 21.45 19.71 31.54
C LYS A 769 20.67 18.74 32.44
N LEU A 770 19.45 18.40 32.09
CA LEU A 770 18.61 17.47 32.84
C LEU A 770 18.92 16.00 32.53
N HIS A 771 19.85 15.72 31.63
CA HIS A 771 20.10 14.38 31.09
C HIS A 771 18.79 13.69 30.63
N SER A 772 17.94 14.45 29.90
CA SER A 772 16.69 13.94 29.35
C SER A 772 16.98 12.82 28.38
N ASP A 773 16.26 11.72 28.49
CA ASP A 773 16.31 10.64 27.54
C ASP A 773 15.71 11.07 26.17
N SER A 774 16.25 10.55 25.07
CA SER A 774 15.77 10.85 23.73
C SER A 774 14.59 9.98 23.35
N VAL A 775 13.49 10.59 22.93
CA VAL A 775 12.33 9.88 22.41
C VAL A 775 12.69 9.11 21.15
N LEU A 776 13.55 9.68 20.29
CA LEU A 776 14.03 9.02 19.08
C LEU A 776 14.73 7.70 19.37
N GLU A 777 15.59 7.66 20.40
CA GLU A 777 16.27 6.42 20.81
C GLU A 777 15.29 5.38 21.37
N MET A 778 14.20 5.81 22.01
CA MET A 778 13.16 4.90 22.55
C MET A 778 12.28 4.32 21.45
N VAL A 779 11.93 5.10 20.44
CA VAL A 779 11.09 4.66 19.32
C VAL A 779 11.87 3.76 18.37
N ASN A 780 13.17 4.00 18.18
CA ASN A 780 14.08 3.20 17.36
C ASN A 780 14.71 2.04 18.15
N THR A 781 13.93 1.35 18.99
CA THR A 781 14.45 0.25 19.83
C THR A 781 15.05 -0.92 19.04
N GLU A 782 14.73 -1.05 17.76
CA GLU A 782 15.39 -2.01 16.86
C GLU A 782 16.81 -1.58 16.45
N GLU A 783 17.16 -0.29 16.56
CA GLU A 783 18.52 0.23 16.40
C GLU A 783 19.32 0.21 17.70
N ASN A 784 18.79 -0.40 18.75
CA ASN A 784 19.40 -0.40 20.09
C ASN A 784 20.63 -1.32 20.16
N VAL A 785 21.63 -0.97 19.34
CA VAL A 785 22.96 -1.60 19.33
C VAL A 785 23.65 -1.46 20.71
N SER A 786 23.18 -0.50 21.53
CA SER A 786 23.72 -0.24 22.87
C SER A 786 23.00 -1.00 24.00
N GLY A 787 21.83 -1.61 23.76
CA GLY A 787 21.04 -2.25 24.81
C GLY A 787 20.59 -1.30 25.94
N LYS A 788 20.52 0.02 25.66
CA LYS A 788 20.23 1.05 26.67
C LYS A 788 18.79 0.96 27.22
N TYR A 789 17.83 0.61 26.34
CA TYR A 789 16.41 0.53 26.71
C TYR A 789 15.89 -0.90 26.54
N THR A 790 15.24 -1.39 27.58
CA THR A 790 14.52 -2.67 27.62
C THR A 790 13.09 -2.43 28.09
N ASP A 791 12.21 -3.40 27.98
CA ASP A 791 10.86 -3.28 28.54
C ASP A 791 10.93 -2.94 30.03
N ASN A 792 10.09 -2.01 30.49
CA ASN A 792 10.08 -1.42 31.83
C ASN A 792 11.31 -0.58 32.22
N SER A 793 12.19 -0.20 31.29
CA SER A 793 13.28 0.74 31.57
C SER A 793 12.72 2.07 32.07
N PRO A 794 13.27 2.63 33.20
CA PRO A 794 12.87 3.96 33.64
C PRO A 794 13.39 5.01 32.67
N VAL A 795 12.53 5.98 32.33
CA VAL A 795 12.83 7.05 31.38
C VAL A 795 12.43 8.41 31.97
N ARG A 796 13.20 9.45 31.61
CA ARG A 796 12.95 10.82 31.99
C ARG A 796 13.06 11.74 30.79
N VAL A 797 11.94 12.28 30.33
CA VAL A 797 11.87 13.02 29.07
C VAL A 797 11.31 14.42 29.28
N LEU A 798 12.00 15.42 28.76
CA LEU A 798 11.50 16.79 28.64
C LEU A 798 10.85 16.92 27.25
N GLY A 799 9.55 17.24 27.20
CA GLY A 799 8.81 17.31 25.94
C GLY A 799 7.52 18.11 26.04
N ILE A 800 6.85 18.24 24.92
CA ILE A 800 5.57 18.94 24.76
C ILE A 800 4.42 17.94 24.56
N ILE A 801 3.28 18.19 25.20
CA ILE A 801 2.05 17.42 25.00
C ILE A 801 1.36 17.91 23.74
N THR A 802 1.18 17.04 22.75
CA THR A 802 0.64 17.40 21.42
C THR A 802 -0.81 16.97 21.20
N SER A 803 -1.27 15.95 21.91
CA SER A 803 -2.65 15.49 21.86
C SER A 803 -3.05 14.77 23.13
N ILE A 804 -4.34 14.79 23.49
CA ILE A 804 -4.87 14.05 24.65
C ILE A 804 -6.15 13.34 24.25
N LYS A 805 -6.18 12.01 24.42
CA LYS A 805 -7.36 11.16 24.22
C LYS A 805 -7.76 10.52 25.55
N LYS A 806 -8.93 10.86 26.06
CA LYS A 806 -9.47 10.25 27.28
C LYS A 806 -10.27 9.00 26.94
N LYS A 807 -10.11 7.94 27.72
CA LYS A 807 -10.81 6.67 27.58
C LYS A 807 -11.32 6.20 28.94
N VAL A 808 -12.59 5.81 29.00
CA VAL A 808 -13.18 5.19 30.18
C VAL A 808 -12.73 3.73 30.26
N THR A 809 -12.23 3.30 31.41
CA THR A 809 -11.82 1.92 31.65
C THR A 809 -13.02 1.04 31.99
N LYS A 810 -12.83 -0.29 31.99
CA LYS A 810 -13.86 -1.26 32.40
C LYS A 810 -14.38 -1.05 33.86
N SER A 811 -13.61 -0.35 34.68
CA SER A 811 -13.94 0.00 36.08
C SER A 811 -14.55 1.41 36.23
N ASP A 812 -15.10 1.97 35.15
CA ASP A 812 -15.74 3.32 35.12
C ASP A 812 -14.82 4.47 35.56
N SER A 813 -13.52 4.28 35.44
CA SER A 813 -12.50 5.31 35.72
C SER A 813 -11.89 5.79 34.41
N THR A 814 -11.60 7.10 34.30
CA THR A 814 -11.04 7.70 33.10
C THR A 814 -9.52 7.64 33.12
N MET A 815 -8.91 7.04 32.10
CA MET A 815 -7.49 7.11 31.79
C MET A 815 -7.26 8.00 30.55
N ALA A 816 -6.02 8.43 30.35
CA ALA A 816 -5.67 9.22 29.17
C ALA A 816 -4.49 8.61 28.42
N PHE A 817 -4.50 8.83 27.12
CA PHE A 817 -3.38 8.63 26.22
C PHE A 817 -3.03 9.98 25.63
N PHE A 818 -1.78 10.37 25.66
CA PHE A 818 -1.39 11.61 25.01
C PHE A 818 -0.14 11.44 24.14
N GLY A 819 -0.13 12.18 23.03
CA GLY A 819 1.05 12.34 22.20
C GLY A 819 2.04 13.23 22.94
N PHE A 820 3.31 12.83 22.98
CA PHE A 820 4.38 13.52 23.65
C PHE A 820 5.59 13.61 22.73
N GLU A 821 6.12 14.79 22.53
CA GLU A 821 7.18 15.04 21.56
C GLU A 821 8.38 15.73 22.23
N ASP A 822 9.59 15.24 21.93
CA ASP A 822 10.82 16.01 22.13
C ASP A 822 11.19 16.75 20.82
N VAL A 823 12.42 17.22 20.66
CA VAL A 823 12.87 17.91 19.44
C VAL A 823 12.92 16.96 18.22
N HIS A 824 13.04 15.64 18.46
CA HIS A 824 13.44 14.68 17.45
C HIS A 824 12.35 13.66 17.08
N ALA A 825 11.47 13.31 18.03
CA ALA A 825 10.45 12.27 17.81
C ALA A 825 9.24 12.41 18.73
N ALA A 826 8.16 11.71 18.37
CA ALA A 826 6.93 11.60 19.14
C ALA A 826 6.77 10.19 19.72
N ILE A 827 6.16 10.08 20.90
CA ILE A 827 5.82 8.82 21.56
C ILE A 827 4.46 8.92 22.24
N GLU A 828 3.71 7.82 22.31
CA GLU A 828 2.45 7.78 23.05
C GLU A 828 2.72 7.55 24.54
N VAL A 829 2.06 8.33 25.41
CA VAL A 829 2.15 8.20 26.86
C VAL A 829 0.83 7.73 27.43
N ILE A 830 0.88 6.70 28.28
CA ILE A 830 -0.27 6.13 28.99
C ILE A 830 -0.35 6.73 30.39
N VAL A 831 -1.50 7.32 30.74
CA VAL A 831 -1.75 7.90 32.05
C VAL A 831 -2.93 7.22 32.72
N PHE A 832 -2.64 6.53 33.80
CA PHE A 832 -3.67 5.86 34.61
C PHE A 832 -4.54 6.85 35.41
N PRO A 833 -5.78 6.47 35.78
CA PRO A 833 -6.77 7.38 36.36
C PRO A 833 -6.29 8.16 37.59
N LYS A 834 -5.58 7.51 38.50
CA LYS A 834 -5.05 8.15 39.70
C LYS A 834 -4.07 9.30 39.40
N LEU A 835 -3.22 9.09 38.37
CA LEU A 835 -2.23 10.10 37.97
C LEU A 835 -2.88 11.19 37.11
N LEU A 836 -3.87 10.84 36.30
CA LEU A 836 -4.64 11.81 35.52
C LEU A 836 -5.35 12.83 36.44
N LEU A 837 -5.97 12.37 37.52
CA LEU A 837 -6.59 13.25 38.51
C LEU A 837 -5.53 14.11 39.26
N LYS A 838 -4.41 13.48 39.64
CA LYS A 838 -3.35 14.17 40.40
C LYS A 838 -2.69 15.31 39.62
N TYR A 839 -2.50 15.14 38.33
CA TYR A 839 -1.71 16.06 37.51
C TYR A 839 -2.56 16.77 36.44
N SER A 840 -3.89 16.81 36.57
CA SER A 840 -4.83 17.38 35.62
C SER A 840 -4.49 18.81 35.16
N GLU A 841 -3.93 19.63 36.02
CA GLU A 841 -3.55 21.02 35.71
C GLU A 841 -2.33 21.12 34.78
N LEU A 842 -1.44 20.15 34.83
CA LEU A 842 -0.21 20.11 34.00
C LEU A 842 -0.43 19.41 32.67
N LEU A 843 -1.46 18.59 32.57
CA LEU A 843 -1.71 17.74 31.41
C LEU A 843 -2.65 18.44 30.43
N ASN A 844 -2.15 19.48 29.76
CA ASN A 844 -2.86 20.21 28.71
C ASN A 844 -2.07 20.15 27.39
N VAL A 845 -2.81 20.16 26.25
CA VAL A 845 -2.17 20.26 24.95
C VAL A 845 -1.38 21.57 24.86
N GLY A 846 -0.13 21.50 24.39
CA GLY A 846 0.79 22.64 24.34
C GLY A 846 1.64 22.83 25.59
N SER A 847 1.38 22.11 26.69
CA SER A 847 2.21 22.19 27.90
C SER A 847 3.57 21.49 27.69
N VAL A 848 4.65 22.22 28.00
CA VAL A 848 5.99 21.63 28.10
C VAL A 848 6.19 21.09 29.49
N VAL A 849 6.53 19.84 29.64
CA VAL A 849 6.64 19.14 30.90
C VAL A 849 7.84 18.19 30.94
N LEU A 850 8.38 17.98 32.16
CA LEU A 850 9.34 16.92 32.43
C LEU A 850 8.58 15.69 32.92
N LEU A 851 8.57 14.66 32.10
CA LEU A 851 7.87 13.40 32.33
C LEU A 851 8.84 12.34 32.81
N CYS A 852 8.49 11.61 33.87
CA CYS A 852 9.16 10.40 34.30
C CYS A 852 8.20 9.23 34.20
N GLY A 853 8.68 8.12 33.68
CA GLY A 853 7.85 6.93 33.43
C GLY A 853 8.69 5.70 33.14
N ARG A 854 8.03 4.68 32.65
CA ARG A 854 8.64 3.43 32.21
C ARG A 854 8.30 3.15 30.76
N LEU A 855 9.31 2.75 30.01
CA LEU A 855 9.14 2.38 28.60
C LEU A 855 8.43 1.03 28.53
N SER A 856 7.38 0.94 27.72
CA SER A 856 6.67 -0.31 27.41
C SER A 856 7.00 -0.73 25.98
N LEU A 857 7.68 -1.88 25.87
CA LEU A 857 8.06 -2.51 24.61
C LEU A 857 7.36 -3.86 24.54
N ARG A 858 6.22 -3.92 23.88
CA ARG A 858 5.48 -5.16 23.62
C ARG A 858 5.68 -5.60 22.20
N GLU A 859 5.81 -6.92 22.00
CA GLU A 859 5.75 -7.50 20.66
C GLU A 859 4.46 -7.05 19.97
N ASP A 860 4.55 -6.58 18.72
CA ASP A 860 3.45 -6.08 17.88
C ASP A 860 2.82 -4.73 18.28
N GLU A 861 3.37 -3.98 19.24
CA GLU A 861 2.91 -2.62 19.56
C GLU A 861 4.06 -1.61 19.37
N GLU A 862 3.69 -0.37 18.99
CA GLU A 862 4.66 0.73 19.00
C GLU A 862 5.12 1.02 20.45
N PRO A 863 6.39 1.43 20.66
CA PRO A 863 6.87 1.83 21.97
C PRO A 863 6.02 2.91 22.63
N LYS A 864 5.74 2.77 23.95
CA LYS A 864 4.93 3.72 24.72
C LYS A 864 5.59 3.99 26.06
N ILE A 865 5.32 5.17 26.63
CA ILE A 865 5.74 5.46 28.00
C ILE A 865 4.56 5.30 28.95
N VAL A 866 4.70 4.52 30.00
CA VAL A 866 3.75 4.49 31.11
C VAL A 866 4.17 5.54 32.12
N MET A 867 3.39 6.60 32.27
CA MET A 867 3.72 7.75 33.16
C MET A 867 3.72 7.33 34.63
N ASP A 868 4.75 7.69 35.35
CA ASP A 868 4.83 7.61 36.82
C ASP A 868 4.66 9.00 37.49
N SER A 869 5.23 10.06 36.90
CA SER A 869 5.08 11.45 37.40
C SER A 869 5.31 12.48 36.28
N VAL A 870 4.86 13.69 36.53
CA VAL A 870 5.06 14.82 35.61
C VAL A 870 5.28 16.09 36.45
N SER A 871 6.16 17.00 35.99
CA SER A 871 6.41 18.29 36.58
C SER A 871 6.66 19.37 35.55
N LEU A 872 6.54 20.63 35.91
CA LEU A 872 7.02 21.73 35.07
C LEU A 872 8.54 21.63 34.88
N PRO A 873 9.08 22.11 33.74
CA PRO A 873 10.52 22.21 33.58
C PRO A 873 11.08 23.15 34.64
N PRO A 874 12.20 22.81 35.30
CA PRO A 874 12.84 23.69 36.27
C PRO A 874 13.41 24.92 35.56
N ASP A 875 13.48 26.05 36.26
CA ASP A 875 14.14 27.25 35.74
C ASP A 875 15.61 26.94 35.46
N GLU A 876 16.10 27.37 34.30
CA GLU A 876 17.45 27.08 33.81
C GLU A 876 18.55 27.54 34.76
N ASN A 877 18.29 28.59 35.55
CA ASN A 877 19.20 29.16 36.55
C ASN A 877 19.17 28.43 37.91
N SER A 878 18.22 27.51 38.11
CA SER A 878 18.08 26.77 39.38
C SER A 878 18.86 25.44 39.40
N ILE A 879 19.45 25.03 38.27
CA ILE A 879 20.20 23.80 38.12
C ILE A 879 21.66 24.08 38.52
N VAL A 880 21.99 23.89 39.80
CA VAL A 880 23.37 23.85 40.24
C VAL A 880 24.04 22.60 39.69
N THR A 881 25.02 22.79 38.82
CA THR A 881 25.86 21.71 38.30
C THR A 881 26.57 21.03 39.47
N ALA A 882 26.17 19.82 39.81
CA ALA A 882 26.88 18.96 40.74
C ALA A 882 28.10 18.32 40.03
N ASP A 883 29.06 19.14 39.62
CA ASP A 883 30.37 18.72 39.17
C ASP A 883 31.42 19.53 39.96
N THR A 884 31.73 19.07 41.14
CA THR A 884 33.03 19.11 41.89
C THR A 884 32.82 18.59 43.32
N ALA A 885 32.93 17.30 43.51
CA ALA A 885 33.32 16.77 44.80
C ALA A 885 34.11 15.48 44.61
N SER A 886 35.42 15.60 44.74
CA SER A 886 36.35 14.46 44.91
C SER A 886 35.99 13.61 46.12
N PRO A 887 36.30 12.33 46.14
CA PRO A 887 35.91 11.45 47.23
C PRO A 887 36.90 11.58 48.41
N ASN A 888 36.39 11.90 49.58
CA ASN A 888 37.14 11.64 50.80
C ASN A 888 36.27 10.82 51.75
N SER A 889 36.88 9.72 52.09
CA SER A 889 36.66 8.74 53.15
C SER A 889 35.72 9.11 54.31
N ASP A 890 34.68 8.30 54.53
CA ASP A 890 34.57 7.56 55.82
C ASP A 890 33.31 6.67 55.82
N LYS A 891 33.54 5.38 56.09
CA LYS A 891 32.47 4.38 56.30
C LYS A 891 31.92 4.54 57.74
N PRO A 892 30.62 4.23 57.98
CA PRO A 892 30.39 3.06 58.79
C PRO A 892 29.45 2.02 58.22
N LYS A 893 29.83 0.79 58.48
CA LYS A 893 29.09 -0.44 58.27
C LYS A 893 27.74 -0.44 59.00
N LYS A 894 26.65 -0.88 58.33
CA LYS A 894 25.56 -1.59 59.04
C LYS A 894 24.90 -2.63 58.15
N SER A 895 25.12 -3.85 58.55
CA SER A 895 24.26 -5.06 58.67
C SER A 895 23.25 -5.39 57.58
N VAL A 896 23.58 -6.50 56.95
CA VAL A 896 22.72 -7.35 56.08
C VAL A 896 21.55 -7.90 56.91
N ARG A 897 20.31 -7.68 56.43
CA ARG A 897 19.17 -8.57 56.77
C ARG A 897 18.78 -9.32 55.55
N LYS A 898 18.93 -10.64 55.56
CA LYS A 898 18.38 -11.62 54.62
C LYS A 898 16.88 -11.71 54.85
N GLY A 899 16.09 -11.40 53.83
CA GLY A 899 14.66 -11.70 53.79
C GLY A 899 14.39 -12.73 52.69
N LEU A 900 13.76 -13.83 53.08
CA LEU A 900 13.32 -14.93 52.26
C LEU A 900 12.07 -14.48 51.44
N PHE A 901 12.10 -14.56 50.11
CA PHE A 901 10.90 -14.38 49.28
C PHE A 901 10.41 -15.77 48.85
N VAL A 902 9.20 -16.11 49.29
CA VAL A 902 8.41 -17.24 48.77
C VAL A 902 7.56 -16.74 47.61
N ARG A 903 7.66 -17.47 46.45
CA ARG A 903 6.75 -17.30 45.32
C ARG A 903 5.40 -17.99 45.66
N PHE A 904 4.30 -17.33 45.37
CA PHE A 904 3.03 -17.92 45.02
C PHE A 904 2.64 -17.54 43.61
#